data_9fccd9474f4746fa2e2cdac55f81d48a
#
_entry.id   9fccd9474f4746fa2e2cdac55f81d48a
#
_cell.length_a   1.000
_cell.length_b   1.000
_cell.length_c   1.000
_cell.angle_alpha   90.00
_cell.angle_beta   90.00
_cell.angle_gamma   90.00
#
_symmetry.space_group_name_H-M   'P 1'
#
loop_
_entity.id
_entity.type
_entity.pdbx_description
1 polymer ?
#
loop_
_entity_poly.entity_id
_entity_poly.type
_entity_poly.pdbx_seq_one_letter_code
_entity_poly.pdbx_strand_id
1 'polypeptide(L)'
;MLKKIIALLLCLLMMIPVLSACAKRDENDMGPMITMYLSDEIYNFDPAYAYYNSSTLSIVSLMFETLFKLDSKGRIQNALVDSYEYIENPAKNEYKLVMILKDTCWSNKDPLTTDNVVYTWKRLLNPKNSFEAASLLFDIKNARAVKEGDISIDDLGVEANTSNMLTVYFEGAVDLEAFLLNLTSVATAPLPESYIEKDADWAKKGATMICSGPFKLGKTRYVYVSSEDYDVEIDPKSAEDVLLQDYVYDDYVLDEWGNQLKAKSDCLAKRLSYFVMERNSYYYRDPEEDAIDKSVTPHRLLVNCMMSAKELEAEYRENHIFYIGNIPCSLRTDANSTIAQQAQLTDSMSTFSLYLNQDAVINGEKLFANEKVRQALSLAIDRTAIANKVVYAKAATGLVPNGVFESGASKTKFFFFTEEAETFRDNANNDMISATADIPAAKNLLKEAGISNPGLYSFSINVARYDDVNIIASEMIAEAWCKLGFDVEVNMIKPIENNDILKAIANDENNVMTDICDDLFVESLTRETYEVIAFDYTAFSADAFSVLSGFAKSFAGMKFDMENYIQQPHRTGYDSEEYNNLMEAIYYVPYFANLDRETSSDFLGIYDTKEEFQAVYDAVKAVYDANGITPSNEVADWRKQKAALLHKAEELLLTDLPVIPVLFNQHASVYNEDLLLDVESSYYVPNLFTNATIEDYLDYTYINKQGKLTSIFATFPEINWDDAGVDYTLE
;
A
#
# COMPACT_ATOMS: atom_id res chain seq x y z
N MET A 1 -10.91 42.55 59.27
CA MET A 1 -10.31 41.23 59.25
C MET A 1 -11.19 40.20 58.53
N LEU A 2 -12.49 40.11 58.87
CA LEU A 2 -13.40 39.11 58.28
C LEU A 2 -13.47 39.16 56.76
N LYS A 3 -13.57 40.34 56.09
CA LYS A 3 -13.60 40.48 54.64
C LYS A 3 -12.30 40.01 53.94
N LYS A 4 -11.16 40.10 54.59
CA LYS A 4 -9.87 39.61 54.06
C LYS A 4 -9.77 38.08 54.18
N ILE A 5 -10.34 37.50 55.25
CA ILE A 5 -10.40 36.05 55.44
C ILE A 5 -11.37 35.39 54.41
N ILE A 6 -12.51 36.04 54.15
CA ILE A 6 -13.47 35.57 53.15
C ILE A 6 -12.90 35.66 51.72
N ALA A 7 -12.15 36.71 51.41
CA ALA A 7 -11.48 36.83 50.10
C ALA A 7 -10.36 35.78 49.94
N LEU A 8 -9.62 35.47 51.00
CA LEU A 8 -8.60 34.42 50.99
C LEU A 8 -9.20 33.03 50.82
N LEU A 9 -10.34 32.76 51.51
CA LEU A 9 -11.09 31.52 51.37
C LEU A 9 -11.71 31.35 49.98
N LEU A 10 -12.19 32.42 49.35
CA LEU A 10 -12.70 32.42 47.97
C LEU A 10 -11.57 32.18 46.97
N CYS A 11 -10.37 32.79 47.16
CA CYS A 11 -9.21 32.49 46.34
C CYS A 11 -8.71 31.07 46.49
N LEU A 12 -8.75 30.51 47.72
CA LEU A 12 -8.44 29.07 47.92
C LEU A 12 -9.47 28.15 47.28
N LEU A 13 -10.75 28.49 47.33
CA LEU A 13 -11.84 27.72 46.68
C LEU A 13 -11.78 27.79 45.16
N MET A 14 -11.28 28.88 44.58
CA MET A 14 -11.05 28.98 43.12
C MET A 14 -9.77 28.26 42.66
N MET A 15 -8.82 27.98 43.55
CA MET A 15 -7.64 27.18 43.20
C MET A 15 -7.86 25.68 43.25
N ILE A 16 -8.92 25.21 43.90
CA ILE A 16 -9.23 23.78 44.00
C ILE A 16 -9.56 23.14 42.63
N PRO A 17 -10.32 23.78 41.72
CA PRO A 17 -10.52 23.21 40.39
C PRO A 17 -9.29 23.26 39.49
N VAL A 18 -8.36 24.20 39.71
CA VAL A 18 -7.11 24.26 38.96
C VAL A 18 -6.12 23.17 39.39
N LEU A 19 -6.17 22.76 40.66
CA LEU A 19 -5.36 21.64 41.17
C LEU A 19 -5.96 20.28 40.84
N SER A 20 -7.25 20.19 40.57
CA SER A 20 -7.88 18.94 40.07
C SER A 20 -7.72 18.75 38.56
N ALA A 21 -7.45 19.81 37.82
CA ALA A 21 -7.14 19.73 36.41
C ALA A 21 -5.71 19.22 36.12
N CYS A 22 -4.85 19.18 37.17
CA CYS A 22 -3.54 18.54 37.15
C CYS A 22 -3.51 17.23 37.96
N ALA A 23 -4.64 16.56 38.16
CA ALA A 23 -4.61 15.16 38.58
C ALA A 23 -3.82 14.40 37.49
N LYS A 24 -2.63 13.90 37.83
CA LYS A 24 -1.93 12.93 37.00
C LYS A 24 -2.98 11.87 36.63
N ARG A 25 -3.21 11.70 35.34
CA ARG A 25 -3.95 10.53 34.85
C ARG A 25 -3.33 9.33 35.53
N ASP A 26 -4.12 8.49 36.16
CA ASP A 26 -3.61 7.25 36.76
C ASP A 26 -2.96 6.48 35.61
N GLU A 27 -1.66 6.23 35.71
CA GLU A 27 -0.87 5.51 34.69
C GLU A 27 -1.47 4.11 34.40
N ASN A 28 -2.32 3.61 35.27
CA ASN A 28 -3.08 2.38 35.11
C ASN A 28 -4.42 2.54 34.36
N ASP A 29 -4.90 3.75 34.09
CA ASP A 29 -6.10 3.96 33.27
C ASP A 29 -5.69 4.28 31.83
N MET A 30 -5.25 3.23 31.13
CA MET A 30 -4.73 3.33 29.76
C MET A 30 -5.84 3.36 28.71
N GLY A 31 -7.10 3.44 29.09
CA GLY A 31 -8.23 3.52 28.16
C GLY A 31 -8.48 2.24 27.34
N PRO A 32 -9.44 2.26 26.40
CA PRO A 32 -9.80 1.12 25.58
C PRO A 32 -8.66 0.59 24.71
N MET A 33 -8.50 -0.73 24.69
CA MET A 33 -7.57 -1.43 23.79
C MET A 33 -8.36 -2.41 22.94
N ILE A 34 -8.24 -2.27 21.61
CA ILE A 34 -8.83 -3.20 20.65
C ILE A 34 -7.79 -4.27 20.32
N THR A 35 -8.13 -5.52 20.54
CA THR A 35 -7.32 -6.67 20.13
C THR A 35 -7.76 -7.13 18.75
N MET A 36 -6.81 -7.22 17.82
CA MET A 36 -7.07 -7.57 16.43
C MET A 36 -6.08 -8.60 15.94
N TYR A 37 -6.47 -9.31 14.88
CA TYR A 37 -5.62 -10.25 14.18
C TYR A 37 -5.46 -9.84 12.70
N LEU A 38 -4.22 -9.88 12.23
CA LEU A 38 -3.85 -9.81 10.82
C LEU A 38 -3.04 -11.07 10.48
N SER A 39 -3.33 -11.70 9.36
CA SER A 39 -2.63 -12.94 8.97
C SER A 39 -1.20 -12.71 8.50
N ASP A 40 -0.91 -11.49 8.06
CA ASP A 40 0.34 -11.17 7.39
C ASP A 40 1.31 -10.49 8.35
N GLU A 41 2.56 -10.86 8.23
CA GLU A 41 3.66 -10.21 8.95
C GLU A 41 4.06 -8.92 8.24
N ILE A 42 4.38 -7.89 9.01
CA ILE A 42 4.77 -6.58 8.48
C ILE A 42 6.26 -6.36 8.78
N TYR A 43 7.04 -6.12 7.75
CA TYR A 43 8.50 -5.96 7.85
C TYR A 43 8.97 -4.56 7.55
N ASN A 44 8.17 -3.78 6.83
CA ASN A 44 8.49 -2.43 6.45
C ASN A 44 7.24 -1.55 6.51
N PHE A 45 7.32 -0.44 7.23
CA PHE A 45 6.24 0.52 7.42
C PHE A 45 6.40 1.76 6.53
N ASP A 46 7.27 1.74 5.51
CA ASP A 46 7.39 2.83 4.55
C ASP A 46 6.14 2.92 3.69
N PRO A 47 5.44 4.08 3.67
CA PRO A 47 4.23 4.25 2.87
C PRO A 47 4.42 3.97 1.37
N ALA A 48 5.62 4.16 0.83
CA ALA A 48 5.90 3.89 -0.58
C ALA A 48 5.85 2.39 -0.94
N TYR A 49 6.01 1.49 0.05
CA TYR A 49 5.95 0.04 -0.12
C TYR A 49 4.66 -0.58 0.45
N ALA A 50 3.80 0.21 1.08
CA ALA A 50 2.62 -0.31 1.78
C ALA A 50 1.64 -1.07 0.87
N TYR A 51 1.58 -0.74 -0.41
CA TYR A 51 0.62 -1.32 -1.37
C TYR A 51 0.96 -2.74 -1.84
N TYR A 52 2.14 -3.26 -1.48
CA TYR A 52 2.51 -4.63 -1.81
C TYR A 52 2.00 -5.68 -0.81
N ASN A 53 1.41 -5.24 0.30
CA ASN A 53 0.82 -6.11 1.31
C ASN A 53 -0.38 -5.42 1.97
N SER A 54 -1.56 -6.07 1.96
CA SER A 54 -2.81 -5.48 2.46
C SER A 54 -2.80 -5.17 3.95
N SER A 55 -2.16 -6.01 4.76
CA SER A 55 -2.00 -5.78 6.20
C SER A 55 -1.08 -4.59 6.48
N THR A 56 0.02 -4.47 5.72
CA THR A 56 0.91 -3.31 5.78
C THR A 56 0.16 -2.04 5.42
N LEU A 57 -0.61 -2.04 4.32
CA LEU A 57 -1.41 -0.89 3.90
C LEU A 57 -2.38 -0.45 5.00
N SER A 58 -3.07 -1.40 5.62
CA SER A 58 -4.03 -1.13 6.70
C SER A 58 -3.37 -0.43 7.89
N ILE A 59 -2.19 -0.91 8.31
CA ILE A 59 -1.48 -0.36 9.46
C ILE A 59 -0.82 0.98 9.11
N VAL A 60 -0.15 1.08 7.97
CA VAL A 60 0.52 2.30 7.54
C VAL A 60 -0.49 3.44 7.33
N SER A 61 -1.70 3.12 6.86
CA SER A 61 -2.80 4.10 6.74
C SER A 61 -3.30 4.63 8.10
N LEU A 62 -3.05 3.92 9.19
CA LEU A 62 -3.32 4.41 10.56
C LEU A 62 -2.15 5.24 11.12
N MET A 63 -0.95 5.09 10.54
CA MET A 63 0.26 5.78 11.01
C MET A 63 0.51 7.10 10.30
N PHE A 64 0.12 7.22 9.05
CA PHE A 64 0.38 8.40 8.23
C PHE A 64 -0.93 8.97 7.67
N GLU A 65 -1.18 10.24 7.96
CA GLU A 65 -2.34 10.96 7.44
C GLU A 65 -2.02 11.54 6.06
N THR A 66 -2.95 11.41 5.14
CA THR A 66 -2.84 11.91 3.77
C THR A 66 -3.32 13.36 3.65
N LEU A 67 -3.08 14.00 2.51
CA LEU A 67 -3.61 15.34 2.24
C LEU A 67 -5.12 15.31 2.06
N PHE A 68 -5.62 14.32 1.36
CA PHE A 68 -7.05 14.02 1.17
C PHE A 68 -7.30 12.54 1.50
N LYS A 69 -8.54 12.18 1.78
CA LYS A 69 -8.95 10.80 2.03
C LYS A 69 -10.24 10.46 1.29
N LEU A 70 -10.49 9.19 1.10
CA LEU A 70 -11.77 8.70 0.58
C LEU A 70 -12.65 8.23 1.74
N ASP A 71 -13.91 8.68 1.76
CA ASP A 71 -14.91 8.06 2.64
C ASP A 71 -15.31 6.67 2.12
N SER A 72 -16.13 5.94 2.86
CA SER A 72 -16.59 4.59 2.50
C SER A 72 -17.34 4.50 1.16
N LYS A 73 -17.78 5.64 0.61
CA LYS A 73 -18.48 5.75 -0.68
C LYS A 73 -17.56 6.20 -1.82
N GLY A 74 -16.27 6.31 -1.59
CA GLY A 74 -15.30 6.77 -2.57
C GLY A 74 -15.32 8.28 -2.84
N ARG A 75 -15.84 9.10 -1.90
CA ARG A 75 -15.87 10.54 -2.05
C ARG A 75 -14.64 11.18 -1.41
N ILE A 76 -13.99 12.08 -2.14
CA ILE A 76 -12.82 12.81 -1.67
C ILE A 76 -13.21 13.75 -0.52
N GLN A 77 -12.49 13.66 0.58
CA GLN A 77 -12.62 14.49 1.78
C GLN A 77 -11.28 15.14 2.10
N ASN A 78 -11.31 16.34 2.68
CA ASN A 78 -10.10 16.95 3.22
C ASN A 78 -9.61 16.15 4.43
N ALA A 79 -8.29 15.82 4.45
CA ALA A 79 -7.61 15.22 5.60
C ALA A 79 -6.66 16.23 6.22
N LEU A 80 -5.36 16.25 5.87
CA LEU A 80 -4.43 17.30 6.33
C LEU A 80 -4.72 18.67 5.72
N VAL A 81 -5.32 18.72 4.55
CA VAL A 81 -5.72 19.98 3.92
C VAL A 81 -6.93 20.56 4.65
N ASP A 82 -6.83 21.83 5.06
CA ASP A 82 -7.94 22.62 5.59
C ASP A 82 -8.79 23.19 4.46
N SER A 83 -8.13 23.85 3.50
CA SER A 83 -8.78 24.45 2.34
C SER A 83 -7.84 24.47 1.12
N TYR A 84 -8.42 24.54 -0.07
CA TYR A 84 -7.65 24.64 -1.30
C TYR A 84 -8.37 25.47 -2.35
N GLU A 85 -7.58 26.02 -3.30
CA GLU A 85 -8.07 26.78 -4.45
C GLU A 85 -7.29 26.34 -5.71
N TYR A 86 -8.04 25.98 -6.76
CA TYR A 86 -7.47 25.72 -8.08
C TYR A 86 -7.59 26.98 -8.94
N ILE A 87 -6.48 27.45 -9.48
CA ILE A 87 -6.36 28.67 -10.24
C ILE A 87 -5.98 28.36 -11.67
N GLU A 88 -6.84 28.73 -12.62
CA GLU A 88 -6.60 28.60 -14.05
C GLU A 88 -6.45 29.95 -14.72
N ASN A 89 -5.38 30.10 -15.49
CA ASN A 89 -5.17 31.25 -16.37
C ASN A 89 -4.63 30.79 -17.74
N PRO A 90 -5.51 30.27 -18.60
CA PRO A 90 -5.09 29.75 -19.93
C PRO A 90 -4.34 30.76 -20.76
N ALA A 91 -4.67 32.07 -20.65
CA ALA A 91 -4.01 33.13 -21.39
C ALA A 91 -2.52 33.30 -21.04
N LYS A 92 -2.12 32.85 -19.84
CA LYS A 92 -0.74 32.87 -19.36
C LYS A 92 -0.13 31.47 -19.24
N ASN A 93 -0.91 30.45 -19.63
CA ASN A 93 -0.56 29.06 -19.40
C ASN A 93 -0.17 28.77 -17.94
N GLU A 94 -0.96 29.29 -17.00
CA GLU A 94 -0.75 29.18 -15.57
C GLU A 94 -1.87 28.34 -14.97
N TYR A 95 -1.53 27.16 -14.46
CA TYR A 95 -2.43 26.22 -13.80
C TYR A 95 -1.79 25.83 -12.47
N LYS A 96 -2.48 26.09 -11.37
CA LYS A 96 -1.93 25.80 -10.04
C LYS A 96 -3.00 25.49 -9.01
N LEU A 97 -2.62 24.67 -8.05
CA LEU A 97 -3.38 24.34 -6.86
C LEU A 97 -2.68 24.94 -5.65
N VAL A 98 -3.38 25.78 -4.90
CA VAL A 98 -2.93 26.31 -3.63
C VAL A 98 -3.67 25.59 -2.51
N MET A 99 -2.94 24.98 -1.59
CA MET A 99 -3.47 24.23 -0.45
C MET A 99 -3.01 24.87 0.85
N ILE A 100 -3.92 24.97 1.81
CA ILE A 100 -3.64 25.37 3.19
C ILE A 100 -3.75 24.13 4.06
N LEU A 101 -2.68 23.77 4.76
CA LEU A 101 -2.68 22.65 5.68
C LEU A 101 -3.23 23.05 7.05
N LYS A 102 -3.87 22.13 7.73
CA LYS A 102 -4.25 22.24 9.13
C LYS A 102 -3.00 22.41 10.01
N ASP A 103 -3.15 23.13 11.09
CA ASP A 103 -2.11 23.22 12.11
C ASP A 103 -2.08 21.92 12.92
N THR A 104 -1.03 21.13 12.74
CA THR A 104 -0.87 19.81 13.37
C THR A 104 0.61 19.49 13.63
N CYS A 105 0.85 18.44 14.39
CA CYS A 105 2.19 18.00 14.78
C CYS A 105 2.40 16.52 14.48
N TRP A 106 3.66 16.16 14.33
CA TRP A 106 4.12 14.78 14.40
C TRP A 106 3.95 14.19 15.79
N SER A 107 3.98 12.88 15.92
CA SER A 107 3.86 12.16 17.20
C SER A 107 4.93 12.50 18.23
N ASN A 108 6.03 13.15 17.82
CA ASN A 108 7.10 13.67 18.68
C ASN A 108 6.94 15.16 19.02
N LYS A 109 5.80 15.78 18.74
CA LYS A 109 5.48 17.22 18.95
C LYS A 109 6.08 18.18 17.92
N ASP A 110 6.95 17.74 17.02
CA ASP A 110 7.48 18.62 15.99
C ASP A 110 6.33 19.07 15.05
N PRO A 111 6.28 20.31 14.59
CA PRO A 111 5.25 20.75 13.66
C PRO A 111 5.34 19.98 12.34
N LEU A 112 4.19 19.55 11.81
CA LEU A 112 4.07 19.06 10.45
C LEU A 112 3.89 20.25 9.52
N THR A 113 4.74 20.38 8.50
CA THR A 113 4.76 21.52 7.59
C THR A 113 4.68 21.09 6.13
N THR A 114 4.47 22.06 5.26
CA THR A 114 4.49 21.88 3.81
C THR A 114 5.85 21.37 3.28
N ASP A 115 6.95 21.65 4.00
CA ASP A 115 8.26 21.08 3.64
C ASP A 115 8.27 19.54 3.72
N ASN A 116 7.50 18.96 4.66
CA ASN A 116 7.37 17.50 4.77
C ASN A 116 6.64 16.89 3.55
N VAL A 117 5.67 17.59 2.99
CA VAL A 117 5.00 17.19 1.75
C VAL A 117 5.98 17.26 0.58
N VAL A 118 6.69 18.40 0.44
CA VAL A 118 7.68 18.59 -0.62
C VAL A 118 8.78 17.54 -0.54
N TYR A 119 9.25 17.22 0.67
CA TYR A 119 10.24 16.16 0.88
C TYR A 119 9.75 14.81 0.35
N THR A 120 8.54 14.38 0.73
CA THR A 120 7.98 13.10 0.28
C THR A 120 7.87 13.04 -1.24
N TRP A 121 7.34 14.10 -1.86
CA TRP A 121 7.16 14.12 -3.30
C TRP A 121 8.50 14.16 -4.06
N LYS A 122 9.47 14.90 -3.57
CA LYS A 122 10.85 14.84 -4.08
C LYS A 122 11.46 13.44 -3.89
N ARG A 123 11.21 12.78 -2.76
CA ARG A 123 11.68 11.42 -2.52
C ARG A 123 11.08 10.41 -3.53
N LEU A 124 9.77 10.48 -3.78
CA LEU A 124 9.11 9.63 -4.78
C LEU A 124 9.64 9.86 -6.20
N LEU A 125 9.84 11.13 -6.54
CA LEU A 125 10.30 11.55 -7.87
C LEU A 125 11.83 11.49 -8.05
N ASN A 126 12.59 11.18 -7.02
CA ASN A 126 14.04 11.03 -7.14
C ASN A 126 14.36 9.90 -8.13
N PRO A 127 15.14 10.15 -9.21
CA PRO A 127 15.47 9.13 -10.20
C PRO A 127 16.24 7.93 -9.65
N LYS A 128 16.85 8.07 -8.46
CA LYS A 128 17.56 6.97 -7.79
C LYS A 128 16.63 6.00 -7.07
N ASN A 129 15.36 6.31 -6.89
CA ASN A 129 14.41 5.51 -6.16
C ASN A 129 13.45 4.78 -7.13
N SER A 130 13.08 3.54 -6.81
CA SER A 130 12.20 2.70 -7.64
C SER A 130 10.73 2.75 -7.21
N PHE A 131 10.27 3.88 -6.68
CA PHE A 131 8.89 3.99 -6.24
C PHE A 131 7.92 4.13 -7.40
N GLU A 132 7.06 3.15 -7.56
CA GLU A 132 6.01 3.13 -8.57
C GLU A 132 4.99 4.25 -8.35
N ALA A 133 4.73 4.60 -7.09
CA ALA A 133 3.85 5.70 -6.71
C ALA A 133 4.28 7.08 -7.26
N ALA A 134 5.49 7.21 -7.80
CA ALA A 134 5.94 8.44 -8.48
C ALA A 134 4.98 8.88 -9.58
N SER A 135 4.34 7.94 -10.29
CA SER A 135 3.40 8.23 -11.37
C SER A 135 2.16 9.01 -10.92
N LEU A 136 1.78 8.92 -9.63
CA LEU A 136 0.68 9.68 -9.04
C LEU A 136 0.89 11.20 -9.08
N LEU A 137 2.14 11.63 -9.23
CA LEU A 137 2.57 13.03 -9.18
C LEU A 137 2.95 13.60 -10.56
N PHE A 138 2.79 12.84 -11.64
CA PHE A 138 3.25 13.25 -12.97
C PHE A 138 2.48 14.41 -13.60
N ASP A 139 1.32 14.76 -13.07
CA ASP A 139 0.63 16.00 -13.45
C ASP A 139 1.34 17.28 -12.96
N ILE A 140 2.21 17.16 -11.96
CA ILE A 140 2.99 18.28 -11.44
C ILE A 140 4.02 18.70 -12.49
N LYS A 141 4.15 20.00 -12.69
CA LYS A 141 5.12 20.57 -13.61
C LYS A 141 6.53 20.02 -13.36
N ASN A 142 7.18 19.58 -14.44
CA ASN A 142 8.50 19.00 -14.43
C ASN A 142 8.63 17.63 -13.74
N ALA A 143 7.57 17.04 -13.17
CA ALA A 143 7.68 15.81 -12.38
C ALA A 143 8.23 14.63 -13.21
N ARG A 144 7.79 14.46 -14.45
CA ARG A 144 8.28 13.38 -15.33
C ARG A 144 9.77 13.57 -15.66
N ALA A 145 10.17 14.76 -16.09
CA ALA A 145 11.57 15.07 -16.41
C ALA A 145 12.51 14.94 -15.21
N VAL A 146 12.02 15.30 -14.00
CA VAL A 146 12.73 15.05 -12.74
C VAL A 146 12.91 13.56 -12.51
N LYS A 147 11.84 12.76 -12.70
CA LYS A 147 11.88 11.31 -12.47
C LYS A 147 12.81 10.61 -13.46
N GLU A 148 12.88 11.09 -14.69
CA GLU A 148 13.78 10.60 -15.71
C GLU A 148 15.24 11.05 -15.51
N GLY A 149 15.47 12.03 -14.61
CA GLY A 149 16.80 12.56 -14.31
C GLY A 149 17.30 13.61 -15.32
N ASP A 150 16.42 14.08 -16.20
CA ASP A 150 16.78 15.06 -17.25
C ASP A 150 16.93 16.46 -16.69
N ILE A 151 16.22 16.77 -15.60
CA ILE A 151 16.34 18.06 -14.90
C ILE A 151 16.48 17.86 -13.39
N SER A 152 16.91 18.92 -12.69
CA SER A 152 17.10 18.89 -11.26
C SER A 152 15.79 18.69 -10.49
N ILE A 153 15.84 17.93 -9.39
CA ILE A 153 14.75 17.78 -8.44
C ILE A 153 14.29 19.12 -7.83
N ASP A 154 15.15 20.15 -7.86
CA ASP A 154 14.82 21.48 -7.36
C ASP A 154 13.97 22.31 -8.34
N ASP A 155 13.83 21.84 -9.58
CA ASP A 155 12.98 22.46 -10.60
C ASP A 155 11.55 21.88 -10.60
N LEU A 156 11.23 20.96 -9.67
CA LEU A 156 9.90 20.42 -9.48
C LEU A 156 8.90 21.54 -9.19
N GLY A 157 7.75 21.55 -9.85
CA GLY A 157 6.70 22.56 -9.74
C GLY A 157 5.94 22.54 -8.41
N VAL A 158 6.64 22.55 -7.27
CA VAL A 158 6.05 22.66 -5.93
C VAL A 158 6.80 23.67 -5.09
N GLU A 159 6.05 24.47 -4.33
CA GLU A 159 6.59 25.50 -3.45
C GLU A 159 5.95 25.46 -2.07
N ALA A 160 6.75 25.25 -1.03
CA ALA A 160 6.36 25.49 0.35
C ALA A 160 6.43 27.01 0.62
N ASN A 161 5.32 27.72 0.36
CA ASN A 161 5.31 29.19 0.47
C ASN A 161 5.37 29.65 1.93
N THR A 162 4.74 28.90 2.84
CA THR A 162 4.82 29.05 4.29
C THR A 162 4.76 27.67 4.94
N SER A 163 4.90 27.57 6.24
CA SER A 163 4.80 26.30 6.97
C SER A 163 3.49 25.55 6.73
N ASN A 164 2.43 26.23 6.31
CA ASN A 164 1.12 25.62 6.05
C ASN A 164 0.54 25.92 4.67
N MET A 165 1.17 26.73 3.83
CA MET A 165 0.69 27.03 2.47
C MET A 165 1.62 26.41 1.43
N LEU A 166 1.06 25.50 0.62
CA LEU A 166 1.71 24.79 -0.46
C LEU A 166 1.10 25.20 -1.80
N THR A 167 1.95 25.52 -2.77
CA THR A 167 1.53 25.74 -4.16
C THR A 167 2.08 24.65 -5.05
N VAL A 168 1.21 24.04 -5.84
CA VAL A 168 1.53 23.03 -6.87
C VAL A 168 1.25 23.65 -8.23
N TYR A 169 2.24 23.66 -9.10
CA TYR A 169 2.11 24.08 -10.49
C TYR A 169 1.95 22.86 -11.39
N PHE A 170 1.11 22.96 -12.41
CA PHE A 170 0.87 21.88 -13.37
C PHE A 170 1.46 22.23 -14.73
N GLU A 171 1.70 21.21 -15.55
CA GLU A 171 2.18 21.38 -16.93
C GLU A 171 1.14 22.09 -17.80
N GLY A 172 -0.12 21.83 -17.58
CA GLY A 172 -1.26 22.39 -18.29
C GLY A 172 -2.54 22.27 -17.51
N ALA A 173 -3.67 22.31 -18.18
CA ALA A 173 -4.95 22.00 -17.60
C ALA A 173 -4.95 20.58 -17.03
N VAL A 174 -5.55 20.36 -15.87
CA VAL A 174 -5.59 19.07 -15.18
C VAL A 174 -7.01 18.74 -14.74
N ASP A 175 -7.38 17.46 -14.76
CA ASP A 175 -8.57 16.99 -14.03
C ASP A 175 -8.26 17.02 -12.55
N LEU A 176 -8.67 18.10 -11.89
CA LEU A 176 -8.37 18.32 -10.48
C LEU A 176 -8.83 17.18 -9.59
N GLU A 177 -10.01 16.60 -9.83
CA GLU A 177 -10.52 15.51 -9.01
C GLU A 177 -9.64 14.26 -9.14
N ALA A 178 -9.16 13.94 -10.34
CA ALA A 178 -8.23 12.84 -10.56
C ALA A 178 -6.90 13.08 -9.82
N PHE A 179 -6.37 14.30 -9.85
CA PHE A 179 -5.16 14.64 -9.10
C PHE A 179 -5.39 14.57 -7.58
N LEU A 180 -6.51 15.10 -7.06
CA LEU A 180 -6.85 14.98 -5.63
C LEU A 180 -7.04 13.51 -5.21
N LEU A 181 -7.58 12.67 -6.09
CA LEU A 181 -7.70 11.24 -5.86
C LEU A 181 -6.32 10.58 -5.68
N ASN A 182 -5.32 10.97 -6.46
CA ASN A 182 -3.95 10.50 -6.27
C ASN A 182 -3.36 10.91 -4.91
N LEU A 183 -3.75 12.08 -4.39
CA LEU A 183 -3.32 12.56 -3.07
C LEU A 183 -4.05 11.91 -1.89
N THR A 184 -4.99 11.00 -2.14
CA THR A 184 -5.57 10.13 -1.11
C THR A 184 -4.69 8.91 -0.83
N SER A 185 -3.70 8.63 -1.67
CA SER A 185 -2.74 7.53 -1.49
C SER A 185 -1.80 7.81 -0.32
N VAL A 186 -1.65 6.84 0.59
CA VAL A 186 -0.71 6.98 1.72
C VAL A 186 0.74 7.10 1.25
N ALA A 187 1.07 6.60 0.04
CA ALA A 187 2.39 6.77 -0.55
C ALA A 187 2.78 8.25 -0.76
N THR A 188 1.78 9.15 -0.92
CA THR A 188 2.00 10.59 -1.09
C THR A 188 1.92 11.38 0.23
N ALA A 189 1.68 10.70 1.36
CA ALA A 189 1.56 11.33 2.67
C ALA A 189 2.86 12.01 3.09
N PRO A 190 2.81 13.11 3.87
CA PRO A 190 4.01 13.76 4.39
C PRO A 190 4.88 12.82 5.20
N LEU A 191 6.20 12.95 5.07
CA LEU A 191 7.19 12.19 5.81
C LEU A 191 8.15 13.10 6.60
N PRO A 192 8.66 12.66 7.76
CA PRO A 192 9.51 13.46 8.61
C PRO A 192 10.98 13.42 8.14
N GLU A 193 11.38 14.28 7.17
CA GLU A 193 12.72 14.34 6.58
C GLU A 193 13.84 14.21 7.59
N SER A 194 13.80 15.05 8.65
CA SER A 194 14.85 15.11 9.66
C SER A 194 15.09 13.81 10.42
N TYR A 195 14.10 12.92 10.42
CA TYR A 195 14.16 11.59 11.02
C TYR A 195 14.68 10.56 10.01
N ILE A 196 14.13 10.57 8.80
CA ILE A 196 14.45 9.60 7.73
C ILE A 196 15.92 9.73 7.30
N GLU A 197 16.41 10.94 7.08
CA GLU A 197 17.78 11.20 6.67
C GLU A 197 18.86 10.76 7.70
N LYS A 198 18.47 10.51 8.94
CA LYS A 198 19.38 10.06 9.99
C LYS A 198 19.48 8.54 10.11
N ASP A 199 18.51 7.81 9.60
CA ASP A 199 18.40 6.38 9.83
C ASP A 199 17.83 5.67 8.58
N ALA A 200 18.69 4.93 7.89
CA ALA A 200 18.30 4.16 6.71
C ALA A 200 17.22 3.09 7.03
N ASP A 201 17.17 2.62 8.28
CA ASP A 201 16.22 1.63 8.76
C ASP A 201 15.00 2.25 9.46
N TRP A 202 14.71 3.52 9.21
CA TRP A 202 13.65 4.26 9.88
C TRP A 202 12.28 3.57 9.85
N ALA A 203 11.95 2.91 8.73
CA ALA A 203 10.67 2.24 8.53
C ALA A 203 10.59 0.82 9.14
N LYS A 204 11.67 0.37 9.80
CA LYS A 204 11.80 -0.96 10.40
C LYS A 204 11.88 -0.92 11.92
N LYS A 205 12.00 0.27 12.51
CA LYS A 205 12.19 0.49 13.96
C LYS A 205 10.92 1.02 14.61
N GLY A 206 9.99 0.12 14.87
CA GLY A 206 8.62 0.42 15.26
C GLY A 206 8.45 1.51 16.33
N ALA A 207 9.03 1.34 17.51
CA ALA A 207 8.80 2.24 18.65
C ALA A 207 9.37 3.66 18.50
N THR A 208 10.33 3.85 17.59
CA THR A 208 10.97 5.15 17.34
C THR A 208 10.41 5.87 16.13
N MET A 209 9.47 5.27 15.39
CA MET A 209 8.87 5.89 14.22
C MET A 209 8.05 7.11 14.59
N ILE A 210 8.23 8.16 13.80
CA ILE A 210 7.49 9.42 13.92
C ILE A 210 6.32 9.37 12.94
N CYS A 211 5.11 9.50 13.44
CA CYS A 211 3.88 9.32 12.69
C CYS A 211 3.02 10.59 12.68
N SER A 212 2.24 10.80 11.63
CA SER A 212 1.28 11.91 11.50
C SER A 212 -0.18 11.46 11.66
N GLY A 213 -0.44 10.17 11.55
CA GLY A 213 -1.77 9.59 11.61
C GLY A 213 -2.33 9.45 13.03
N PRO A 214 -3.54 8.85 13.15
CA PRO A 214 -4.23 8.68 14.43
C PRO A 214 -3.49 7.77 15.42
N PHE A 215 -2.68 6.85 14.93
CA PHE A 215 -1.90 5.93 15.75
C PHE A 215 -0.41 5.98 15.41
N LYS A 216 0.41 5.66 16.38
CA LYS A 216 1.86 5.44 16.24
C LYS A 216 2.21 4.04 16.70
N LEU A 217 3.32 3.51 16.21
CA LEU A 217 3.83 2.25 16.72
C LEU A 217 4.35 2.41 18.14
N GLY A 218 3.94 1.50 18.99
CA GLY A 218 4.49 1.28 20.32
C GLY A 218 5.45 0.10 20.31
N LYS A 219 5.20 -0.89 21.17
CA LYS A 219 6.04 -2.10 21.27
C LYS A 219 5.82 -3.06 20.11
N THR A 220 6.91 -3.65 19.65
CA THR A 220 6.92 -4.69 18.63
C THR A 220 7.65 -5.91 19.17
N ARG A 221 7.10 -7.09 18.95
CA ARG A 221 7.70 -8.34 19.35
C ARG A 221 7.94 -9.25 18.16
N TYR A 222 9.16 -9.73 18.03
CA TYR A 222 9.53 -10.70 17.02
C TYR A 222 9.97 -12.00 17.68
N VAL A 223 9.77 -13.08 16.95
CA VAL A 223 10.23 -14.41 17.31
C VAL A 223 11.29 -14.83 16.31
N TYR A 224 12.41 -15.34 16.80
CA TYR A 224 13.45 -15.89 15.95
C TYR A 224 13.26 -17.39 15.83
N VAL A 225 13.21 -17.88 14.61
CA VAL A 225 13.05 -19.29 14.29
C VAL A 225 14.19 -19.78 13.44
N SER A 226 14.48 -21.10 13.49
CA SER A 226 15.40 -21.70 12.52
C SER A 226 14.75 -21.71 11.13
N SER A 227 15.55 -21.80 10.07
CA SER A 227 15.01 -21.92 8.71
C SER A 227 14.18 -23.19 8.53
N GLU A 228 14.50 -24.24 9.27
CA GLU A 228 13.77 -25.51 9.25
C GLU A 228 12.39 -25.38 9.93
N ASP A 229 12.28 -24.49 10.93
CA ASP A 229 11.05 -24.26 11.69
C ASP A 229 10.19 -23.14 11.14
N TYR A 230 10.65 -22.40 10.12
CA TYR A 230 9.91 -21.28 9.57
C TYR A 230 8.55 -21.68 9.00
N ASP A 231 8.47 -22.88 8.42
CA ASP A 231 7.27 -23.42 7.80
C ASP A 231 6.38 -24.18 8.78
N VAL A 232 6.84 -24.36 10.01
CA VAL A 232 6.07 -24.99 11.07
C VAL A 232 5.21 -23.93 11.74
N GLU A 233 3.94 -24.25 11.99
CA GLU A 233 3.06 -23.46 12.83
C GLU A 233 3.68 -23.37 14.22
N ILE A 234 4.20 -22.19 14.57
CA ILE A 234 4.97 -22.01 15.81
C ILE A 234 3.99 -21.71 16.93
N ASP A 235 3.96 -22.56 17.96
CA ASP A 235 3.29 -22.19 19.21
C ASP A 235 4.05 -20.99 19.81
N PRO A 236 3.43 -19.81 19.93
CA PRO A 236 4.06 -18.65 20.53
C PRO A 236 4.63 -18.90 21.93
N LYS A 237 4.07 -19.88 22.66
CA LYS A 237 4.55 -20.27 23.99
C LYS A 237 5.86 -21.02 23.98
N SER A 238 6.21 -21.68 22.87
CA SER A 238 7.44 -22.46 22.74
C SER A 238 8.54 -21.71 22.00
N ALA A 239 8.21 -20.59 21.35
CA ALA A 239 9.18 -19.76 20.65
C ALA A 239 10.03 -18.94 21.63
N GLU A 240 11.32 -18.87 21.41
CA GLU A 240 12.20 -17.98 22.16
C GLU A 240 11.91 -16.54 21.77
N ASP A 241 11.34 -15.79 22.71
CA ASP A 241 10.95 -14.41 22.50
C ASP A 241 12.15 -13.47 22.63
N VAL A 242 12.41 -12.69 21.61
CA VAL A 242 13.40 -11.61 21.64
C VAL A 242 12.68 -10.28 21.41
N LEU A 243 12.75 -9.40 22.41
CA LEU A 243 12.28 -8.04 22.25
C LEU A 243 13.13 -7.32 21.21
N LEU A 244 12.46 -6.69 20.23
CA LEU A 244 13.14 -5.90 19.22
C LEU A 244 13.61 -4.58 19.81
N GLN A 245 14.77 -4.62 20.39
CA GLN A 245 15.57 -3.43 20.60
C GLN A 245 16.97 -3.72 20.09
N ASP A 246 17.41 -2.95 19.08
CA ASP A 246 18.81 -2.74 18.68
C ASP A 246 19.77 -3.94 18.52
N TYR A 247 19.33 -5.20 18.69
CA TYR A 247 20.18 -6.39 18.66
C TYR A 247 20.40 -6.99 17.26
N VAL A 248 19.90 -6.34 16.22
CA VAL A 248 19.95 -6.86 14.84
C VAL A 248 21.39 -6.94 14.30
N TYR A 249 22.35 -6.32 14.95
CA TYR A 249 23.73 -6.19 14.44
C TYR A 249 24.78 -7.02 15.17
N ASP A 250 24.43 -7.70 16.26
CA ASP A 250 25.38 -8.57 16.96
C ASP A 250 25.36 -10.00 16.41
N ASP A 251 26.48 -10.69 16.49
CA ASP A 251 26.63 -12.07 16.02
C ASP A 251 25.84 -13.11 16.84
N TYR A 252 25.06 -12.63 17.82
CA TYR A 252 24.32 -13.46 18.75
C TYR A 252 22.96 -12.88 19.05
N VAL A 253 21.97 -13.76 19.30
CA VAL A 253 20.69 -13.39 19.92
C VAL A 253 20.90 -13.41 21.42
N LEU A 254 20.58 -12.31 22.08
CA LEU A 254 20.74 -12.16 23.53
C LEU A 254 19.35 -12.20 24.20
N ASP A 255 19.30 -12.74 25.43
CA ASP A 255 18.13 -12.58 26.28
C ASP A 255 18.07 -11.17 26.91
N GLU A 256 17.00 -10.88 27.63
CA GLU A 256 16.79 -9.61 28.34
C GLU A 256 17.88 -9.27 29.37
N TRP A 257 18.68 -10.25 29.77
CA TRP A 257 19.82 -10.09 30.70
C TRP A 257 21.18 -10.06 29.98
N GLY A 258 21.18 -10.09 28.64
CA GLY A 258 22.41 -10.08 27.85
C GLY A 258 23.10 -11.44 27.74
N ASN A 259 22.41 -12.55 28.02
CA ASN A 259 22.99 -13.88 27.83
C ASN A 259 22.77 -14.33 26.38
N GLN A 260 23.75 -14.99 25.82
CA GLN A 260 23.67 -15.57 24.50
C GLN A 260 22.69 -16.75 24.47
N LEU A 261 21.61 -16.62 23.70
CA LEU A 261 20.60 -17.67 23.47
C LEU A 261 21.02 -18.57 22.31
N LYS A 262 21.32 -17.99 21.14
CA LYS A 262 21.73 -18.69 19.93
C LYS A 262 22.79 -17.92 19.17
N ALA A 263 23.59 -18.59 18.39
CA ALA A 263 24.40 -17.94 17.37
C ALA A 263 23.47 -17.42 16.26
N LYS A 264 23.73 -16.23 15.75
CA LYS A 264 22.95 -15.62 14.68
C LYS A 264 22.91 -16.48 13.40
N SER A 265 23.94 -17.30 13.19
CA SER A 265 23.99 -18.30 12.12
C SER A 265 22.89 -19.36 12.21
N ASP A 266 22.35 -19.59 13.41
CA ASP A 266 21.35 -20.63 13.66
C ASP A 266 19.93 -20.03 13.63
N CYS A 267 19.81 -18.69 13.55
CA CYS A 267 18.55 -17.95 13.51
C CYS A 267 18.41 -17.31 12.13
N LEU A 268 17.83 -18.05 11.20
CA LEU A 268 17.76 -17.65 9.79
C LEU A 268 16.48 -16.87 9.43
N ALA A 269 15.48 -16.88 10.30
CA ALA A 269 14.24 -16.17 10.08
C ALA A 269 13.76 -15.44 11.33
N LYS A 270 13.13 -14.31 11.13
CA LYS A 270 12.55 -13.44 12.14
C LYS A 270 11.08 -13.28 11.83
N ARG A 271 10.22 -13.69 12.74
CA ARG A 271 8.76 -13.60 12.55
C ARG A 271 8.16 -12.59 13.50
N LEU A 272 7.29 -11.72 12.98
CA LEU A 272 6.55 -10.76 13.76
C LEU A 272 5.42 -11.48 14.53
N SER A 273 5.49 -11.47 15.86
CA SER A 273 4.47 -12.09 16.69
C SER A 273 3.29 -11.15 16.92
N TYR A 274 3.56 -9.97 17.46
CA TYR A 274 2.57 -8.93 17.65
C TYR A 274 3.23 -7.56 17.78
N PHE A 275 2.43 -6.51 17.66
CA PHE A 275 2.82 -5.16 18.01
C PHE A 275 1.63 -4.39 18.59
N VAL A 276 1.94 -3.31 19.27
CA VAL A 276 0.93 -2.41 19.82
C VAL A 276 1.03 -1.08 19.12
N MET A 277 -0.11 -0.58 18.68
CA MET A 277 -0.25 0.80 18.24
C MET A 277 -0.87 1.61 19.36
N GLU A 278 -0.33 2.78 19.61
CA GLU A 278 -0.84 3.74 20.58
C GLU A 278 -1.43 4.93 19.84
N ARG A 279 -2.52 5.51 20.35
CA ARG A 279 -3.05 6.70 19.73
C ARG A 279 -2.03 7.84 19.77
N ASN A 280 -1.95 8.58 18.67
CA ASN A 280 -1.10 9.74 18.55
C ASN A 280 -1.76 10.93 19.26
N SER A 281 -1.24 11.32 20.43
CA SER A 281 -1.81 12.40 21.25
C SER A 281 -1.74 13.79 20.58
N TYR A 282 -1.03 13.91 19.47
CA TYR A 282 -0.87 15.15 18.71
C TYR A 282 -1.66 15.16 17.40
N TYR A 283 -2.39 14.10 17.11
CA TYR A 283 -3.20 14.00 15.89
C TYR A 283 -4.33 15.05 15.91
N TYR A 284 -4.35 15.93 14.93
CA TYR A 284 -5.30 17.05 14.77
C TYR A 284 -5.61 17.82 16.06
N ARG A 285 -4.61 18.06 16.88
CA ARG A 285 -4.81 18.73 18.15
C ARG A 285 -5.30 20.16 17.92
N ASP A 286 -6.55 20.43 18.31
CA ASP A 286 -7.04 21.78 18.51
C ASP A 286 -6.51 22.26 19.87
N PRO A 287 -5.70 23.33 19.95
CA PRO A 287 -5.21 23.84 21.22
C PRO A 287 -6.30 24.35 22.15
N GLU A 288 -7.52 24.62 21.67
CA GLU A 288 -8.66 25.11 22.45
C GLU A 288 -9.58 23.97 22.94
N GLU A 289 -9.47 22.76 22.40
CA GLU A 289 -10.25 21.58 22.81
C GLU A 289 -9.33 20.37 23.02
N ASP A 290 -9.67 19.49 23.99
CA ASP A 290 -9.09 18.14 24.09
C ASP A 290 -9.68 17.27 22.96
N ALA A 291 -9.34 17.62 21.70
CA ALA A 291 -9.96 17.09 20.52
C ALA A 291 -9.58 15.63 20.27
N ILE A 292 -8.47 15.15 20.82
CA ILE A 292 -8.00 13.78 20.62
C ILE A 292 -8.99 12.74 21.13
N ASP A 293 -9.63 12.97 22.30
CA ASP A 293 -10.59 12.03 22.86
C ASP A 293 -11.91 11.97 22.05
N LYS A 294 -12.13 12.93 21.15
CA LYS A 294 -13.27 12.96 20.23
C LYS A 294 -12.91 12.38 18.86
N SER A 295 -11.65 12.52 18.44
CA SER A 295 -11.20 12.12 17.11
C SER A 295 -10.61 10.72 17.08
N VAL A 296 -10.06 10.21 18.20
CA VAL A 296 -9.51 8.86 18.31
C VAL A 296 -9.91 8.25 19.65
N THR A 297 -10.95 7.44 19.62
CA THR A 297 -11.53 6.83 20.86
C THR A 297 -10.66 5.72 21.42
N PRO A 298 -10.15 4.73 20.66
CA PRO A 298 -9.29 3.68 21.21
C PRO A 298 -7.94 4.28 21.61
N HIS A 299 -7.45 3.88 22.78
CA HIS A 299 -6.11 4.28 23.23
C HIS A 299 -5.03 3.42 22.62
N ARG A 300 -5.34 2.15 22.31
CA ARG A 300 -4.38 1.19 21.76
C ARG A 300 -5.06 0.17 20.87
N LEU A 301 -4.27 -0.32 19.89
CA LEU A 301 -4.60 -1.48 19.09
C LEU A 301 -3.51 -2.53 19.34
N LEU A 302 -3.89 -3.71 19.83
CA LEU A 302 -3.00 -4.87 19.94
C LEU A 302 -3.17 -5.70 18.68
N VAL A 303 -2.17 -5.68 17.82
CA VAL A 303 -2.18 -6.37 16.52
C VAL A 303 -1.42 -7.68 16.63
N ASN A 304 -2.11 -8.76 16.40
CA ASN A 304 -1.60 -10.12 16.45
C ASN A 304 -1.36 -10.63 15.03
N CYS A 305 -0.17 -11.18 14.77
CA CYS A 305 0.23 -11.69 13.45
C CYS A 305 0.47 -13.20 13.43
N MET A 306 0.51 -13.84 14.60
CA MET A 306 0.84 -15.26 14.74
C MET A 306 -0.18 -15.97 15.61
N MET A 307 -1.19 -16.51 14.98
CA MET A 307 -2.13 -17.45 15.61
C MET A 307 -2.45 -18.57 14.66
N SER A 308 -2.54 -19.78 15.16
CA SER A 308 -3.13 -20.85 14.37
C SER A 308 -4.62 -20.59 14.14
N ALA A 309 -5.15 -21.10 13.04
CA ALA A 309 -6.58 -20.99 12.71
C ALA A 309 -7.48 -21.47 13.86
N LYS A 310 -7.05 -22.54 14.56
CA LYS A 310 -7.77 -23.10 15.70
C LYS A 310 -7.76 -22.16 16.93
N GLU A 311 -6.63 -21.55 17.21
CA GLU A 311 -6.51 -20.58 18.31
C GLU A 311 -7.34 -19.33 18.01
N LEU A 312 -7.21 -18.80 16.77
CA LEU A 312 -7.95 -17.64 16.32
C LEU A 312 -9.47 -17.84 16.49
N GLU A 313 -10.01 -19.00 16.06
CA GLU A 313 -11.42 -19.34 16.22
C GLU A 313 -11.83 -19.44 17.70
N ALA A 314 -10.97 -20.01 18.56
CA ALA A 314 -11.23 -20.13 19.99
C ALA A 314 -11.24 -18.75 20.67
N GLU A 315 -10.23 -17.94 20.43
CA GLU A 315 -10.08 -16.60 21.01
C GLU A 315 -11.19 -15.64 20.56
N TYR A 316 -11.61 -15.76 19.29
CA TYR A 316 -12.74 -14.98 18.80
C TYR A 316 -14.06 -15.37 19.47
N ARG A 317 -14.33 -16.68 19.67
CA ARG A 317 -15.53 -17.17 20.38
C ARG A 317 -15.57 -16.77 21.84
N GLU A 318 -14.41 -16.61 22.47
CA GLU A 318 -14.29 -16.16 23.86
C GLU A 318 -14.31 -14.62 24.00
N ASN A 319 -14.51 -13.89 22.90
CA ASN A 319 -14.52 -12.43 22.83
C ASN A 319 -13.18 -11.78 23.25
N HIS A 320 -12.05 -12.45 22.99
CA HIS A 320 -10.74 -11.90 23.26
C HIS A 320 -10.14 -11.17 22.05
N ILE A 321 -10.64 -11.46 20.83
CA ILE A 321 -10.32 -10.74 19.61
C ILE A 321 -11.57 -10.00 19.15
N PHE A 322 -11.42 -8.70 18.92
CA PHE A 322 -12.54 -7.83 18.51
C PHE A 322 -12.64 -7.71 16.99
N TYR A 323 -11.50 -7.82 16.29
CA TYR A 323 -11.44 -7.66 14.85
C TYR A 323 -10.45 -8.63 14.22
N ILE A 324 -10.85 -9.19 13.07
CA ILE A 324 -10.02 -10.04 12.22
C ILE A 324 -10.01 -9.41 10.83
N GLY A 325 -8.85 -8.94 10.39
CA GLY A 325 -8.69 -8.20 9.13
C GLY A 325 -8.37 -9.07 7.93
N ASN A 326 -7.87 -10.30 8.16
CA ASN A 326 -7.68 -11.30 7.12
C ASN A 326 -7.98 -12.68 7.70
N ILE A 327 -8.79 -13.44 7.00
CA ILE A 327 -9.26 -14.76 7.48
C ILE A 327 -8.42 -15.86 6.83
N PRO A 328 -7.70 -16.69 7.61
CA PRO A 328 -6.93 -17.81 7.05
C PRO A 328 -7.76 -18.72 6.15
N CYS A 329 -7.21 -19.18 5.04
CA CYS A 329 -7.92 -20.02 4.06
C CYS A 329 -8.55 -21.26 4.68
N SER A 330 -7.91 -21.87 5.67
CA SER A 330 -8.43 -23.05 6.38
C SER A 330 -9.75 -22.77 7.12
N LEU A 331 -9.96 -21.54 7.61
CA LEU A 331 -11.22 -21.14 8.26
C LEU A 331 -12.30 -20.79 7.24
N ARG A 332 -11.96 -20.21 6.09
CA ARG A 332 -12.92 -19.77 5.07
C ARG A 332 -13.79 -20.92 4.56
N THR A 333 -13.25 -22.14 4.52
CA THR A 333 -13.93 -23.34 4.03
C THR A 333 -14.50 -24.21 5.14
N ASP A 334 -14.27 -23.89 6.42
CA ASP A 334 -14.85 -24.64 7.54
C ASP A 334 -16.28 -24.17 7.82
N ALA A 335 -17.25 -25.02 7.53
CA ALA A 335 -18.66 -24.75 7.78
C ALA A 335 -19.01 -24.53 9.27
N ASN A 336 -18.13 -24.93 10.19
CA ASN A 336 -18.31 -24.74 11.63
C ASN A 336 -17.59 -23.49 12.16
N SER A 337 -16.83 -22.78 11.33
CA SER A 337 -16.16 -21.56 11.73
C SER A 337 -17.17 -20.43 11.99
N THR A 338 -17.15 -19.88 13.19
CA THR A 338 -17.94 -18.69 13.54
C THR A 338 -17.41 -17.49 12.76
N ILE A 339 -16.09 -17.40 12.61
CA ILE A 339 -15.40 -16.36 11.86
C ILE A 339 -15.90 -16.33 10.41
N ALA A 340 -15.88 -17.50 9.72
CA ALA A 340 -16.33 -17.56 8.33
C ALA A 340 -17.83 -17.24 8.15
N GLN A 341 -18.67 -17.60 9.14
CA GLN A 341 -20.12 -17.32 9.10
C GLN A 341 -20.45 -15.84 9.29
N GLN A 342 -19.60 -15.09 9.96
CA GLN A 342 -19.77 -13.66 10.25
C GLN A 342 -18.95 -12.75 9.34
N ALA A 343 -18.20 -13.32 8.40
CA ALA A 343 -17.34 -12.56 7.49
C ALA A 343 -18.14 -11.55 6.67
N GLN A 344 -17.69 -10.30 6.71
CA GLN A 344 -18.19 -9.22 5.86
C GLN A 344 -17.25 -9.07 4.67
N LEU A 345 -17.80 -9.06 3.45
CA LEU A 345 -17.02 -9.01 2.23
C LEU A 345 -17.22 -7.66 1.53
N THR A 346 -16.12 -7.03 1.17
CA THR A 346 -16.11 -5.83 0.32
C THR A 346 -15.16 -6.06 -0.85
N ASP A 347 -15.48 -5.51 -2.03
CA ASP A 347 -14.55 -5.59 -3.16
C ASP A 347 -13.29 -4.78 -2.86
N SER A 348 -12.14 -5.35 -3.15
CA SER A 348 -10.83 -4.73 -2.95
C SER A 348 -10.35 -4.05 -4.22
N MET A 349 -9.41 -3.12 -4.09
CA MET A 349 -8.68 -2.53 -5.21
C MET A 349 -7.45 -3.38 -5.60
N SER A 350 -7.54 -4.69 -5.42
CA SER A 350 -6.44 -5.62 -5.61
C SER A 350 -6.81 -6.73 -6.58
N THR A 351 -5.85 -7.06 -7.45
CA THR A 351 -5.92 -8.17 -8.40
C THR A 351 -4.73 -9.09 -8.19
N PHE A 352 -5.00 -10.35 -7.81
CA PHE A 352 -3.97 -11.38 -7.84
C PHE A 352 -3.62 -11.72 -9.27
N SER A 353 -2.35 -11.56 -9.62
CA SER A 353 -1.84 -11.69 -10.97
C SER A 353 -0.47 -12.37 -11.01
N LEU A 354 -0.15 -12.96 -12.16
CA LEU A 354 1.17 -13.51 -12.47
C LEU A 354 1.90 -12.56 -13.42
N TYR A 355 3.06 -12.07 -13.02
CA TYR A 355 3.93 -11.22 -13.82
C TYR A 355 5.01 -12.09 -14.45
N LEU A 356 5.07 -12.08 -15.78
CA LEU A 356 5.96 -12.92 -16.59
C LEU A 356 7.15 -12.11 -17.05
N ASN A 357 8.34 -12.38 -16.53
CA ASN A 357 9.55 -11.68 -16.97
C ASN A 357 9.94 -12.09 -18.39
N GLN A 358 9.68 -11.21 -19.36
CA GLN A 358 9.93 -11.45 -20.78
C GLN A 358 11.42 -11.48 -21.11
N ASP A 359 12.27 -10.93 -20.26
CA ASP A 359 13.72 -10.93 -20.39
C ASP A 359 14.38 -12.16 -19.75
N ALA A 360 13.65 -12.92 -18.94
CA ALA A 360 14.16 -14.14 -18.34
C ALA A 360 14.55 -15.18 -19.40
N VAL A 361 15.76 -15.73 -19.24
CA VAL A 361 16.30 -16.75 -20.15
C VAL A 361 16.11 -18.12 -19.56
N ILE A 362 15.20 -18.92 -20.12
CA ILE A 362 14.87 -20.26 -19.67
C ILE A 362 15.32 -21.24 -20.75
N ASN A 363 16.21 -22.18 -20.41
CA ASN A 363 16.83 -23.12 -21.33
C ASN A 363 17.47 -22.43 -22.57
N GLY A 364 18.05 -21.24 -22.38
CA GLY A 364 18.75 -20.50 -23.44
C GLY A 364 17.84 -19.64 -24.34
N GLU A 365 16.55 -19.57 -24.07
CA GLU A 365 15.58 -18.78 -24.82
C GLU A 365 14.77 -17.86 -23.90
N LYS A 366 14.35 -16.69 -24.40
CA LYS A 366 13.41 -15.81 -23.72
C LYS A 366 11.99 -16.35 -23.91
N LEU A 367 11.63 -17.38 -23.14
CA LEU A 367 10.39 -18.14 -23.27
C LEU A 367 9.15 -17.23 -23.22
N PHE A 368 9.12 -16.31 -22.28
CA PHE A 368 7.98 -15.43 -22.03
C PHE A 368 7.94 -14.20 -22.97
N ALA A 369 8.95 -13.96 -23.78
CA ALA A 369 8.88 -12.97 -24.86
C ALA A 369 7.89 -13.40 -25.97
N ASN A 370 7.59 -14.70 -26.08
CA ASN A 370 6.66 -15.22 -27.06
C ASN A 370 5.20 -15.04 -26.57
N GLU A 371 4.45 -14.18 -27.22
CA GLU A 371 3.04 -13.89 -26.90
C GLU A 371 2.16 -15.15 -26.85
N LYS A 372 2.32 -16.09 -27.81
CA LYS A 372 1.53 -17.33 -27.82
C LYS A 372 1.82 -18.23 -26.62
N VAL A 373 3.03 -18.19 -26.09
CA VAL A 373 3.36 -18.89 -24.83
C VAL A 373 2.58 -18.26 -23.68
N ARG A 374 2.59 -16.93 -23.55
CA ARG A 374 1.84 -16.23 -22.49
C ARG A 374 0.34 -16.48 -22.61
N GLN A 375 -0.21 -16.42 -23.82
CA GLN A 375 -1.62 -16.78 -24.09
C GLN A 375 -1.95 -18.23 -23.70
N ALA A 376 -1.06 -19.18 -24.03
CA ALA A 376 -1.22 -20.58 -23.65
C ALA A 376 -1.21 -20.78 -22.13
N LEU A 377 -0.31 -20.11 -21.42
CA LEU A 377 -0.22 -20.14 -19.97
C LEU A 377 -1.50 -19.59 -19.33
N SER A 378 -1.99 -18.45 -19.82
CA SER A 378 -3.25 -17.84 -19.33
C SER A 378 -4.46 -18.76 -19.56
N LEU A 379 -4.55 -19.37 -20.76
CA LEU A 379 -5.68 -20.21 -21.14
C LEU A 379 -5.71 -21.55 -20.38
N ALA A 380 -4.58 -21.97 -19.80
CA ALA A 380 -4.51 -23.18 -18.98
C ALA A 380 -5.04 -23.00 -17.55
N ILE A 381 -5.27 -21.77 -17.11
CA ILE A 381 -5.69 -21.46 -15.74
C ILE A 381 -7.21 -21.55 -15.60
N ASP A 382 -7.68 -22.36 -14.66
CA ASP A 382 -9.09 -22.40 -14.24
C ASP A 382 -9.32 -21.43 -13.09
N ARG A 383 -9.58 -20.16 -13.43
CA ARG A 383 -9.80 -19.06 -12.47
C ARG A 383 -11.00 -19.31 -11.57
N THR A 384 -12.04 -19.94 -12.11
CA THR A 384 -13.25 -20.29 -11.34
C THR A 384 -12.94 -21.35 -10.28
N ALA A 385 -12.15 -22.37 -10.63
CA ALA A 385 -11.74 -23.40 -9.67
C ALA A 385 -10.86 -22.82 -8.56
N ILE A 386 -9.94 -21.90 -8.91
CA ILE A 386 -9.09 -21.22 -7.93
C ILE A 386 -9.94 -20.34 -7.00
N ALA A 387 -10.82 -19.50 -7.55
CA ALA A 387 -11.70 -18.63 -6.76
C ALA A 387 -12.57 -19.45 -5.77
N ASN A 388 -13.11 -20.58 -6.22
CA ASN A 388 -13.87 -21.48 -5.36
C ASN A 388 -13.01 -22.15 -4.26
N LYS A 389 -11.72 -22.33 -4.52
CA LYS A 389 -10.79 -22.96 -3.55
C LYS A 389 -10.38 -22.00 -2.46
N VAL A 390 -10.00 -20.77 -2.81
CA VAL A 390 -9.50 -19.77 -1.85
C VAL A 390 -10.65 -19.03 -1.14
N VAL A 391 -11.83 -19.00 -1.72
CA VAL A 391 -13.01 -18.26 -1.26
C VAL A 391 -12.69 -16.75 -1.15
N TYR A 392 -13.65 -15.89 -0.90
CA TYR A 392 -13.49 -14.44 -0.80
C TYR A 392 -12.66 -13.81 -1.93
N ALA A 393 -12.82 -14.36 -3.12
CA ALA A 393 -12.26 -13.85 -4.35
C ALA A 393 -13.19 -14.19 -5.52
N LYS A 394 -13.11 -13.42 -6.59
CA LYS A 394 -13.84 -13.62 -7.84
C LYS A 394 -12.84 -13.94 -8.94
N ALA A 395 -13.22 -14.81 -9.90
CA ALA A 395 -12.40 -15.00 -11.10
C ALA A 395 -12.21 -13.65 -11.81
N ALA A 396 -10.96 -13.28 -12.07
CA ALA A 396 -10.66 -12.00 -12.73
C ALA A 396 -11.14 -12.05 -14.18
N THR A 397 -11.76 -10.96 -14.63
CA THR A 397 -12.18 -10.73 -16.01
C THR A 397 -11.33 -9.68 -16.71
N GLY A 398 -10.38 -9.08 -16.00
CA GLY A 398 -9.43 -8.08 -16.46
C GLY A 398 -8.33 -7.84 -15.44
N LEU A 399 -7.52 -6.81 -15.64
CA LEU A 399 -6.45 -6.42 -14.71
C LEU A 399 -6.94 -5.41 -13.67
N VAL A 400 -7.69 -4.40 -14.12
CA VAL A 400 -8.20 -3.34 -13.23
C VAL A 400 -9.27 -3.93 -12.32
N PRO A 401 -9.12 -3.89 -10.98
CA PRO A 401 -10.06 -4.53 -10.05
C PRO A 401 -11.38 -3.76 -9.90
N ASN A 402 -12.36 -4.43 -9.26
CA ASN A 402 -13.71 -3.88 -9.07
C ASN A 402 -13.77 -2.59 -8.24
N GLY A 403 -12.82 -2.36 -7.34
CA GLY A 403 -12.76 -1.18 -6.48
C GLY A 403 -12.17 0.07 -7.14
N VAL A 404 -11.75 0.01 -8.40
CA VAL A 404 -11.10 1.14 -9.10
C VAL A 404 -12.11 1.86 -9.97
N PHE A 405 -12.09 3.20 -9.94
CA PHE A 405 -12.98 4.06 -10.73
C PHE A 405 -12.57 4.08 -12.21
N GLU A 406 -13.54 4.36 -13.06
CA GLU A 406 -13.34 4.39 -14.50
C GLU A 406 -12.41 5.52 -14.96
N SER A 407 -12.65 6.73 -14.45
CA SER A 407 -11.83 7.91 -14.77
C SER A 407 -12.11 8.99 -13.73
N GLY A 408 -11.27 9.08 -12.74
CA GLY A 408 -11.50 9.95 -11.60
C GLY A 408 -12.79 9.55 -10.85
N ALA A 409 -13.20 10.30 -9.84
CA ALA A 409 -14.45 10.06 -9.11
C ALA A 409 -15.67 10.51 -9.96
N SER A 410 -15.94 9.84 -11.07
CA SER A 410 -16.61 10.39 -12.26
C SER A 410 -18.10 10.72 -12.16
N LYS A 411 -18.84 10.20 -11.17
CA LYS A 411 -20.25 10.54 -10.99
C LYS A 411 -20.49 11.66 -10.00
N THR A 412 -19.45 12.15 -9.41
CA THR A 412 -19.56 13.09 -8.32
C THR A 412 -19.59 14.52 -8.81
N LYS A 413 -20.79 15.12 -8.77
CA LYS A 413 -20.89 16.58 -8.66
C LYS A 413 -20.56 16.92 -7.22
N PHE A 414 -19.53 17.65 -6.99
CA PHE A 414 -18.76 17.97 -5.80
C PHE A 414 -19.49 18.15 -4.45
N PHE A 415 -20.82 18.24 -4.38
CA PHE A 415 -21.53 18.64 -3.18
C PHE A 415 -22.81 17.86 -2.80
N PHE A 416 -23.34 16.98 -3.64
CA PHE A 416 -24.66 16.38 -3.36
C PHE A 416 -24.80 14.94 -3.85
N PHE A 417 -24.07 13.99 -3.23
CA PHE A 417 -24.08 12.61 -3.72
C PHE A 417 -25.04 11.69 -3.00
N THR A 418 -25.82 11.00 -3.82
CA THR A 418 -26.67 9.89 -3.42
C THR A 418 -26.37 8.61 -4.21
N GLU A 419 -25.54 8.68 -5.26
CA GLU A 419 -25.22 7.53 -6.12
C GLU A 419 -23.76 7.11 -5.92
N GLU A 420 -23.49 5.81 -6.00
CA GLU A 420 -22.16 5.23 -6.00
C GLU A 420 -21.41 5.59 -7.30
N ALA A 421 -20.09 5.78 -7.23
CA ALA A 421 -19.27 6.01 -8.40
C ALA A 421 -19.26 4.78 -9.31
N GLU A 422 -19.22 4.97 -10.64
CA GLU A 422 -19.01 3.85 -11.57
C GLU A 422 -17.59 3.33 -11.46
N THR A 423 -17.47 2.00 -11.30
CA THR A 423 -16.17 1.35 -11.33
C THR A 423 -15.77 1.07 -12.78
N PHE A 424 -14.48 0.89 -13.00
CA PHE A 424 -13.94 0.55 -14.31
C PHE A 424 -14.58 -0.74 -14.88
N ARG A 425 -14.83 -1.74 -14.00
CA ARG A 425 -15.42 -3.01 -14.42
C ARG A 425 -16.86 -2.92 -14.90
N ASP A 426 -17.62 -1.88 -14.53
CA ASP A 426 -19.02 -1.74 -14.96
C ASP A 426 -19.15 -1.58 -16.48
N ASN A 427 -18.15 -0.96 -17.13
CA ASN A 427 -18.15 -0.65 -18.56
C ASN A 427 -17.05 -1.41 -19.35
N ALA A 428 -16.21 -2.20 -18.70
CA ALA A 428 -15.10 -2.92 -19.34
C ALA A 428 -15.58 -4.16 -20.11
N ASN A 429 -14.75 -4.57 -21.08
CA ASN A 429 -14.94 -5.84 -21.76
C ASN A 429 -14.52 -7.00 -20.85
N ASN A 430 -15.50 -7.63 -20.19
CA ASN A 430 -15.26 -8.70 -19.22
C ASN A 430 -15.10 -10.10 -19.86
N ASP A 431 -15.07 -10.20 -21.18
CA ASP A 431 -14.95 -11.47 -21.92
C ASP A 431 -13.54 -11.70 -22.49
N MET A 432 -12.57 -10.81 -22.17
CA MET A 432 -11.21 -10.87 -22.72
C MET A 432 -10.40 -12.08 -22.23
N ILE A 433 -10.63 -12.51 -21.00
CA ILE A 433 -9.96 -13.67 -20.40
C ILE A 433 -10.94 -14.75 -19.99
N SER A 434 -10.56 -16.03 -20.23
CA SER A 434 -11.40 -17.18 -19.90
C SER A 434 -11.45 -17.40 -18.37
N ALA A 435 -12.65 -17.58 -17.83
CA ALA A 435 -12.85 -17.98 -16.45
C ALA A 435 -12.49 -19.46 -16.19
N THR A 436 -12.47 -20.30 -17.22
CA THR A 436 -12.19 -21.75 -17.13
C THR A 436 -11.05 -22.14 -18.05
N ALA A 437 -10.33 -23.21 -17.70
CA ALA A 437 -9.19 -23.68 -18.46
C ALA A 437 -9.61 -24.37 -19.80
N ASP A 438 -8.81 -24.11 -20.85
CA ASP A 438 -8.83 -24.86 -22.10
C ASP A 438 -7.44 -25.43 -22.43
N ILE A 439 -7.10 -26.55 -21.81
CA ILE A 439 -5.82 -27.24 -22.00
C ILE A 439 -5.56 -27.67 -23.46
N PRO A 440 -6.55 -28.21 -24.22
CA PRO A 440 -6.34 -28.49 -25.64
C PRO A 440 -5.97 -27.27 -26.48
N ALA A 441 -6.69 -26.15 -26.32
CA ALA A 441 -6.38 -24.91 -27.03
C ALA A 441 -5.01 -24.35 -26.62
N ALA A 442 -4.68 -24.35 -25.34
CA ALA A 442 -3.37 -23.93 -24.81
C ALA A 442 -2.22 -24.74 -25.44
N LYS A 443 -2.36 -26.08 -25.53
CA LYS A 443 -1.39 -26.95 -26.21
C LYS A 443 -1.25 -26.66 -27.70
N ASN A 444 -2.29 -26.21 -28.37
CA ASN A 444 -2.22 -25.80 -29.76
C ASN A 444 -1.44 -24.50 -29.93
N LEU A 445 -1.67 -23.51 -29.03
CA LEU A 445 -0.88 -22.27 -29.01
C LEU A 445 0.61 -22.54 -28.80
N LEU A 446 0.98 -23.45 -27.90
CA LEU A 446 2.38 -23.85 -27.70
C LEU A 446 3.01 -24.44 -28.97
N LYS A 447 2.27 -25.27 -29.70
CA LYS A 447 2.74 -25.81 -30.99
C LYS A 447 2.93 -24.69 -32.02
N GLU A 448 2.02 -23.74 -32.09
CA GLU A 448 2.13 -22.57 -32.96
C GLU A 448 3.29 -21.66 -32.57
N ALA A 449 3.62 -21.58 -31.26
CA ALA A 449 4.78 -20.90 -30.72
C ALA A 449 6.12 -21.62 -31.02
N GLY A 450 6.05 -22.85 -31.61
CA GLY A 450 7.25 -23.66 -31.86
C GLY A 450 7.70 -24.51 -30.66
N ILE A 451 6.99 -24.48 -29.54
CA ILE A 451 7.29 -25.25 -28.33
C ILE A 451 6.77 -26.69 -28.49
N SER A 452 7.61 -27.55 -29.03
CA SER A 452 7.26 -28.96 -29.28
C SER A 452 7.48 -29.88 -28.07
N ASN A 453 8.38 -29.48 -27.16
CA ASN A 453 8.69 -30.21 -25.94
C ASN A 453 8.77 -29.25 -24.73
N PRO A 454 7.62 -28.91 -24.12
CA PRO A 454 7.60 -27.99 -22.98
C PRO A 454 8.45 -28.48 -21.78
N GLY A 455 8.63 -29.78 -21.59
CA GLY A 455 9.45 -30.35 -20.49
C GLY A 455 10.96 -30.02 -20.54
N LEU A 456 11.41 -29.30 -21.55
CA LEU A 456 12.76 -28.73 -21.58
C LEU A 456 12.85 -27.40 -20.82
N TYR A 457 11.74 -26.80 -20.47
CA TYR A 457 11.69 -25.52 -19.78
C TYR A 457 11.25 -25.73 -18.33
N SER A 458 12.15 -25.47 -17.42
CA SER A 458 11.92 -25.47 -15.98
C SER A 458 12.00 -24.05 -15.46
N PHE A 459 11.03 -23.62 -14.69
CA PHE A 459 10.95 -22.29 -14.10
C PHE A 459 10.10 -22.29 -12.83
N SER A 460 10.24 -21.22 -12.03
CA SER A 460 9.53 -21.06 -10.77
C SER A 460 8.50 -19.94 -10.79
N ILE A 461 7.43 -20.15 -10.02
CA ILE A 461 6.51 -19.09 -9.62
C ILE A 461 6.92 -18.63 -8.23
N ASN A 462 7.46 -17.43 -8.14
CA ASN A 462 7.80 -16.81 -6.86
C ASN A 462 6.54 -16.26 -6.19
N VAL A 463 6.32 -16.56 -4.92
CA VAL A 463 5.19 -16.09 -4.13
C VAL A 463 5.65 -15.76 -2.72
N ALA A 464 5.03 -14.78 -2.08
CA ALA A 464 5.33 -14.43 -0.71
C ALA A 464 4.93 -15.55 0.26
N ARG A 465 5.84 -15.93 1.16
CA ARG A 465 5.63 -17.03 2.10
C ARG A 465 4.51 -16.79 3.12
N TYR A 466 4.21 -15.54 3.41
CA TYR A 466 3.20 -15.14 4.39
C TYR A 466 1.76 -15.11 3.84
N ASP A 467 1.55 -15.32 2.55
CA ASP A 467 0.22 -15.25 1.92
C ASP A 467 -0.29 -16.63 1.52
N ASP A 468 -1.18 -17.21 2.34
CA ASP A 468 -1.73 -18.55 2.11
C ASP A 468 -2.66 -18.63 0.89
N VAL A 469 -3.36 -17.54 0.54
CA VAL A 469 -4.23 -17.43 -0.64
C VAL A 469 -3.39 -17.54 -1.91
N ASN A 470 -2.34 -16.71 -1.97
CA ASN A 470 -1.47 -16.62 -3.14
C ASN A 470 -0.65 -17.91 -3.33
N ILE A 471 -0.25 -18.57 -2.25
CA ILE A 471 0.42 -19.87 -2.30
C ILE A 471 -0.50 -20.92 -2.91
N ILE A 472 -1.72 -21.08 -2.37
CA ILE A 472 -2.70 -22.06 -2.89
C ILE A 472 -3.03 -21.79 -4.36
N ALA A 473 -3.24 -20.54 -4.74
CA ALA A 473 -3.50 -20.17 -6.12
C ALA A 473 -2.32 -20.51 -7.03
N SER A 474 -1.09 -20.20 -6.61
CA SER A 474 0.13 -20.48 -7.36
C SER A 474 0.38 -21.98 -7.53
N GLU A 475 0.13 -22.79 -6.50
CA GLU A 475 0.22 -24.26 -6.60
C GLU A 475 -0.76 -24.82 -7.64
N MET A 476 -2.02 -24.35 -7.63
CA MET A 476 -3.01 -24.78 -8.63
C MET A 476 -2.63 -24.36 -10.05
N ILE A 477 -2.00 -23.20 -10.21
CA ILE A 477 -1.50 -22.70 -11.50
C ILE A 477 -0.29 -23.53 -11.96
N ALA A 478 0.67 -23.80 -11.09
CA ALA A 478 1.82 -24.65 -11.39
C ALA A 478 1.35 -26.04 -11.86
N GLU A 479 0.39 -26.65 -11.17
CA GLU A 479 -0.22 -27.91 -11.61
C GLU A 479 -0.86 -27.81 -13.01
N ALA A 480 -1.53 -26.70 -13.32
CA ALA A 480 -2.13 -26.46 -14.63
C ALA A 480 -1.06 -26.35 -15.72
N TRP A 481 0.04 -25.65 -15.47
CA TRP A 481 1.15 -25.52 -16.40
C TRP A 481 1.96 -26.81 -16.56
N CYS A 482 2.08 -27.62 -15.50
CA CYS A 482 2.61 -28.98 -15.60
C CYS A 482 1.75 -29.88 -16.52
N LYS A 483 0.41 -29.70 -16.59
CA LYS A 483 -0.47 -30.40 -17.56
C LYS A 483 -0.23 -29.98 -19.01
N LEU A 484 0.35 -28.81 -19.25
CA LEU A 484 0.85 -28.41 -20.58
C LEU A 484 2.16 -29.12 -20.94
N GLY A 485 2.88 -29.60 -19.94
CA GLY A 485 4.12 -30.34 -20.06
C GLY A 485 5.38 -29.57 -19.58
N PHE A 486 5.24 -28.34 -19.08
CA PHE A 486 6.32 -27.61 -18.43
C PHE A 486 6.72 -28.25 -17.10
N ASP A 487 7.94 -27.96 -16.65
CA ASP A 487 8.42 -28.27 -15.30
C ASP A 487 8.36 -26.99 -14.46
N VAL A 488 7.37 -26.90 -13.57
CA VAL A 488 7.03 -25.66 -12.84
C VAL A 488 6.99 -25.96 -11.35
N GLU A 489 7.71 -25.14 -10.59
CA GLU A 489 7.73 -25.20 -9.13
C GLU A 489 7.22 -23.89 -8.52
N VAL A 490 6.64 -23.95 -7.33
CA VAL A 490 6.28 -22.77 -6.53
C VAL A 490 7.41 -22.49 -5.55
N ASN A 491 8.01 -21.32 -5.65
CA ASN A 491 9.08 -20.87 -4.78
C ASN A 491 8.54 -19.86 -3.77
N MET A 492 8.39 -20.27 -2.52
CA MET A 492 7.92 -19.44 -1.42
C MET A 492 9.05 -18.57 -0.87
N ILE A 493 9.07 -17.30 -1.24
CA ILE A 493 10.08 -16.34 -0.78
C ILE A 493 9.75 -15.92 0.65
N LYS A 494 10.66 -16.17 1.55
CA LYS A 494 10.59 -15.72 2.94
C LYS A 494 11.01 -14.26 3.04
N PRO A 495 10.35 -13.45 3.88
CA PRO A 495 10.63 -12.02 3.96
C PRO A 495 12.08 -11.69 4.35
N ILE A 496 12.64 -12.43 5.31
CA ILE A 496 14.04 -12.27 5.75
C ILE A 496 14.64 -13.66 5.93
N GLU A 497 15.40 -14.11 4.94
CA GLU A 497 16.11 -15.38 5.09
C GLU A 497 17.52 -15.20 5.64
N ASN A 498 18.20 -14.12 5.29
CA ASN A 498 19.59 -13.90 5.72
C ASN A 498 19.96 -12.42 5.61
N ASN A 499 20.27 -11.78 6.74
CA ASN A 499 20.82 -10.42 6.78
C ASN A 499 22.12 -10.27 5.93
N ASP A 500 22.84 -11.35 5.64
CA ASP A 500 24.04 -11.28 4.82
C ASP A 500 23.72 -11.09 3.33
N ILE A 501 22.58 -11.58 2.85
CA ILE A 501 22.11 -11.32 1.49
C ILE A 501 21.77 -9.83 1.36
N LEU A 502 21.01 -9.29 2.30
CA LEU A 502 20.65 -7.86 2.31
C LEU A 502 21.88 -6.96 2.44
N LYS A 503 22.86 -7.36 3.28
CA LYS A 503 24.13 -6.63 3.37
C LYS A 503 24.95 -6.73 2.09
N ALA A 504 24.95 -7.88 1.41
CA ALA A 504 25.62 -8.04 0.12
C ALA A 504 24.99 -7.13 -0.94
N ILE A 505 23.65 -7.06 -0.97
CA ILE A 505 22.90 -6.15 -1.85
C ILE A 505 23.23 -4.70 -1.51
N ALA A 506 23.20 -4.32 -0.23
CA ALA A 506 23.50 -2.96 0.23
C ALA A 506 24.93 -2.52 0.00
N ASN A 507 25.86 -3.47 -0.03
CA ASN A 507 27.31 -3.22 -0.25
C ASN A 507 27.73 -3.37 -1.71
N ASP A 508 26.82 -3.69 -2.63
CA ASP A 508 27.12 -3.70 -4.06
C ASP A 508 27.36 -2.24 -4.50
N GLU A 509 28.60 -1.95 -4.94
CA GLU A 509 28.99 -0.64 -5.44
C GLU A 509 28.14 -0.17 -6.64
N ASN A 510 27.50 -1.12 -7.31
CA ASN A 510 26.58 -0.86 -8.41
C ASN A 510 25.13 -0.66 -7.91
N ASN A 511 24.87 -0.87 -6.64
CA ASN A 511 23.55 -0.65 -6.05
C ASN A 511 23.36 0.84 -5.74
N VAL A 512 22.69 1.54 -6.64
CA VAL A 512 22.36 2.96 -6.50
C VAL A 512 21.02 3.21 -5.79
N MET A 513 20.31 2.16 -5.38
CA MET A 513 19.07 2.29 -4.63
C MET A 513 19.38 2.68 -3.19
N THR A 514 18.80 3.80 -2.76
CA THR A 514 19.01 4.37 -1.43
C THR A 514 18.12 3.72 -0.36
N ASP A 515 16.99 3.16 -0.79
CA ASP A 515 16.02 2.52 0.10
C ASP A 515 15.93 1.01 -0.23
N ILE A 516 16.42 0.18 0.67
CA ILE A 516 16.35 -1.27 0.56
C ILE A 516 15.23 -1.77 1.47
N CYS A 517 14.28 -2.50 0.90
CA CYS A 517 13.27 -3.22 1.66
C CYS A 517 13.84 -4.54 2.18
N ASP A 518 13.60 -4.88 3.45
CA ASP A 518 13.99 -6.18 4.03
C ASP A 518 13.07 -7.33 3.61
N ASP A 519 12.01 -7.02 2.91
CA ASP A 519 11.14 -8.02 2.32
C ASP A 519 11.75 -8.50 1.00
N LEU A 520 12.35 -9.69 1.02
CA LEU A 520 12.98 -10.29 -0.16
C LEU A 520 12.01 -10.52 -1.31
N PHE A 521 10.72 -10.65 -1.02
CA PHE A 521 9.70 -10.77 -2.05
C PHE A 521 9.54 -9.42 -2.78
N VAL A 522 9.37 -8.32 -2.04
CA VAL A 522 9.28 -6.97 -2.62
C VAL A 522 10.58 -6.61 -3.33
N GLU A 523 11.74 -7.00 -2.79
CA GLU A 523 13.03 -6.81 -3.45
C GLU A 523 13.12 -7.58 -4.76
N SER A 524 12.67 -8.85 -4.80
CA SER A 524 12.61 -9.64 -6.03
C SER A 524 11.68 -9.00 -7.07
N LEU A 525 10.55 -8.46 -6.62
CA LEU A 525 9.58 -7.77 -7.46
C LEU A 525 10.18 -6.50 -8.08
N THR A 526 10.77 -5.64 -7.26
CA THR A 526 11.29 -4.32 -7.69
C THR A 526 12.57 -4.43 -8.52
N ARG A 527 13.34 -5.50 -8.36
CA ARG A 527 14.58 -5.77 -9.13
C ARG A 527 14.39 -6.74 -10.29
N GLU A 528 13.17 -7.21 -10.51
CA GLU A 528 12.85 -8.17 -11.59
C GLU A 528 13.70 -9.46 -11.54
N THR A 529 14.04 -9.93 -10.34
CA THR A 529 14.86 -11.13 -10.14
C THR A 529 14.00 -12.40 -10.06
N TYR A 530 13.09 -12.58 -11.01
CA TYR A 530 12.16 -13.72 -11.11
C TYR A 530 11.98 -14.16 -12.56
N GLU A 531 11.54 -15.40 -12.79
CA GLU A 531 10.95 -15.82 -14.06
C GLU A 531 9.45 -15.50 -14.09
N VAL A 532 8.73 -15.92 -13.04
CA VAL A 532 7.33 -15.57 -12.79
C VAL A 532 7.20 -15.16 -11.33
N ILE A 533 6.47 -14.06 -11.07
CA ILE A 533 6.13 -13.65 -9.72
C ILE A 533 4.62 -13.48 -9.60
N ALA A 534 4.06 -14.00 -8.52
CA ALA A 534 2.63 -13.99 -8.24
C ALA A 534 2.36 -13.14 -7.01
N PHE A 535 1.51 -12.12 -7.12
CA PHE A 535 1.13 -11.29 -5.98
C PHE A 535 -0.17 -10.51 -6.22
N ASP A 536 -0.67 -9.95 -5.15
CA ASP A 536 -1.81 -9.05 -5.15
C ASP A 536 -1.36 -7.64 -5.46
N TYR A 537 -1.59 -7.18 -6.68
CA TYR A 537 -1.38 -5.79 -7.00
C TYR A 537 -2.53 -4.94 -6.45
N THR A 538 -2.25 -4.14 -5.46
CA THR A 538 -3.20 -3.13 -4.95
C THR A 538 -2.96 -1.80 -5.63
N ALA A 539 -3.99 -1.21 -6.20
CA ALA A 539 -3.88 0.08 -6.87
C ALA A 539 -3.45 1.19 -5.89
N PHE A 540 -2.43 1.96 -6.26
CA PHE A 540 -1.95 3.10 -5.47
C PHE A 540 -2.95 4.26 -5.40
N SER A 541 -3.82 4.35 -6.39
CA SER A 541 -4.95 5.28 -6.45
C SER A 541 -6.17 4.55 -6.96
N ALA A 542 -7.36 4.99 -6.57
CA ALA A 542 -8.61 4.45 -7.08
C ALA A 542 -8.92 4.86 -8.54
N ASP A 543 -7.93 5.30 -9.30
CA ASP A 543 -8.01 5.64 -10.73
C ASP A 543 -7.41 4.52 -11.58
N ALA A 544 -8.11 4.10 -12.63
CA ALA A 544 -7.65 3.05 -13.55
C ALA A 544 -6.33 3.39 -14.24
N PHE A 545 -6.02 4.66 -14.45
CA PHE A 545 -4.73 5.10 -14.99
C PHE A 545 -3.57 4.62 -14.12
N SER A 546 -3.69 4.69 -12.79
CA SER A 546 -2.62 4.27 -11.87
C SER A 546 -2.30 2.77 -11.97
N VAL A 547 -3.29 1.94 -12.33
CA VAL A 547 -3.10 0.50 -12.53
C VAL A 547 -2.42 0.20 -13.87
N LEU A 548 -2.87 0.87 -14.93
CA LEU A 548 -2.45 0.58 -16.30
C LEU A 548 -1.14 1.26 -16.67
N SER A 549 -0.86 2.45 -16.13
CA SER A 549 0.34 3.24 -16.46
C SER A 549 1.65 2.52 -16.12
N GLY A 550 1.66 1.66 -15.11
CA GLY A 550 2.83 0.88 -14.71
C GLY A 550 3.38 -0.08 -15.77
N PHE A 551 2.67 -0.32 -16.88
CA PHE A 551 3.12 -1.12 -18.01
C PHE A 551 3.63 -0.29 -19.19
N ALA A 552 3.49 1.03 -19.14
CA ALA A 552 4.02 1.92 -20.16
C ALA A 552 5.36 2.51 -19.75
N LYS A 553 6.31 2.49 -20.65
CA LYS A 553 7.71 2.86 -20.42
C LYS A 553 7.89 4.25 -19.81
N SER A 554 7.11 5.23 -20.27
CA SER A 554 7.18 6.62 -19.81
C SER A 554 6.55 6.86 -18.43
N PHE A 555 5.74 5.93 -17.92
CA PHE A 555 4.99 6.10 -16.67
C PHE A 555 5.42 5.13 -15.58
N ALA A 556 6.16 4.11 -15.91
CA ALA A 556 6.54 3.06 -15.00
C ALA A 556 7.66 3.46 -13.99
N GLY A 557 8.02 4.72 -13.92
CA GLY A 557 8.70 5.33 -12.78
C GLY A 557 10.21 5.28 -12.76
N MET A 558 10.92 4.67 -13.72
CA MET A 558 12.39 4.71 -13.65
C MET A 558 13.09 4.61 -15.01
N LYS A 559 13.91 5.63 -15.31
CA LYS A 559 15.15 5.40 -16.03
C LYS A 559 16.29 5.36 -15.02
N PHE A 560 16.92 4.23 -14.92
CA PHE A 560 18.20 4.14 -14.25
C PHE A 560 19.27 3.97 -15.33
N ASP A 561 20.02 5.03 -15.60
CA ASP A 561 21.20 4.94 -16.43
C ASP A 561 22.41 4.72 -15.53
N MET A 562 22.65 3.45 -15.21
CA MET A 562 24.02 3.02 -14.99
C MET A 562 24.49 2.42 -16.31
N GLU A 563 25.67 2.77 -16.78
CA GLU A 563 26.26 2.18 -17.99
C GLU A 563 25.97 0.67 -18.06
N ASN A 564 24.91 0.29 -18.78
CA ASN A 564 24.39 -1.06 -19.00
C ASN A 564 23.32 -1.61 -18.02
N TYR A 565 22.76 -0.85 -17.10
CA TYR A 565 21.68 -1.31 -16.24
C TYR A 565 20.43 -0.47 -16.49
N ILE A 566 19.60 -0.87 -17.44
CA ILE A 566 18.26 -0.32 -17.61
C ILE A 566 17.36 -1.11 -16.68
N GLN A 567 16.98 -0.52 -15.56
CA GLN A 567 15.90 -1.07 -14.76
C GLN A 567 14.61 -0.86 -15.53
N GLN A 568 14.00 -1.96 -15.96
CA GLN A 568 12.72 -1.94 -16.65
C GLN A 568 11.65 -1.51 -15.63
N PRO A 569 10.98 -0.40 -15.86
CA PRO A 569 10.09 0.12 -14.85
C PRO A 569 8.77 -0.63 -14.73
N HIS A 570 8.42 -1.52 -15.62
CA HIS A 570 7.12 -2.22 -15.68
C HIS A 570 7.24 -3.71 -15.39
N ARG A 571 8.22 -4.13 -14.61
CA ARG A 571 8.34 -5.45 -13.97
C ARG A 571 8.27 -6.70 -14.86
N THR A 572 8.13 -6.56 -16.16
CA THR A 572 7.92 -7.69 -17.08
C THR A 572 8.77 -7.64 -18.33
N GLY A 573 9.60 -6.62 -18.52
CA GLY A 573 10.29 -6.39 -19.77
C GLY A 573 9.34 -6.09 -20.95
N TYR A 574 8.07 -5.78 -20.68
CA TYR A 574 7.08 -5.43 -21.69
C TYR A 574 7.38 -4.06 -22.30
N ASP A 575 7.49 -3.99 -23.62
CA ASP A 575 7.71 -2.75 -24.36
C ASP A 575 6.91 -2.79 -25.68
N SER A 576 5.69 -2.27 -25.65
CA SER A 576 4.81 -2.16 -26.79
C SER A 576 4.66 -0.69 -27.19
N GLU A 577 5.09 -0.35 -28.41
CA GLU A 577 4.96 1.01 -28.97
C GLU A 577 3.49 1.44 -29.00
N GLU A 578 2.57 0.54 -29.38
CA GLU A 578 1.13 0.83 -29.40
C GLU A 578 0.61 1.15 -28.01
N TYR A 579 1.01 0.36 -27.00
CA TYR A 579 0.61 0.59 -25.62
C TYR A 579 1.20 1.89 -25.06
N ASN A 580 2.48 2.15 -25.28
CA ASN A 580 3.15 3.37 -24.86
C ASN A 580 2.47 4.61 -25.45
N ASN A 581 2.18 4.60 -26.76
CA ASN A 581 1.49 5.71 -27.43
C ASN A 581 0.06 5.92 -26.91
N LEU A 582 -0.62 4.83 -26.57
CA LEU A 582 -1.97 4.88 -25.99
C LEU A 582 -1.96 5.52 -24.61
N MET A 583 -1.01 5.15 -23.75
CA MET A 583 -0.87 5.73 -22.40
C MET A 583 -0.45 7.21 -22.47
N GLU A 584 0.42 7.59 -23.39
CA GLU A 584 0.73 8.99 -23.67
C GLU A 584 -0.55 9.75 -24.09
N ALA A 585 -1.35 9.18 -24.98
CA ALA A 585 -2.59 9.82 -25.42
C ALA A 585 -3.57 10.03 -24.25
N ILE A 586 -3.68 9.08 -23.31
CA ILE A 586 -4.50 9.22 -22.10
C ILE A 586 -3.98 10.37 -21.22
N TYR A 587 -2.68 10.45 -21.02
CA TYR A 587 -2.05 11.50 -20.21
C TYR A 587 -2.31 12.88 -20.77
N TYR A 588 -2.23 13.06 -22.10
CA TYR A 588 -2.39 14.35 -22.76
C TYR A 588 -3.85 14.81 -22.89
N VAL A 589 -4.87 14.00 -22.60
CA VAL A 589 -6.29 14.36 -22.78
C VAL A 589 -6.63 15.73 -22.21
N PRO A 590 -6.22 16.13 -20.98
CA PRO A 590 -6.68 17.39 -20.39
C PRO A 590 -6.15 18.65 -21.08
N TYR A 591 -5.03 18.58 -21.74
CA TYR A 591 -4.41 19.80 -22.31
C TYR A 591 -4.02 19.71 -23.79
N PHE A 592 -4.25 18.56 -24.45
CA PHE A 592 -3.89 18.39 -25.85
C PHE A 592 -4.57 19.41 -26.79
N ALA A 593 -5.81 19.82 -26.48
CA ALA A 593 -6.53 20.81 -27.28
C ALA A 593 -5.82 22.19 -27.35
N ASN A 594 -4.98 22.49 -26.36
CA ASN A 594 -4.25 23.73 -26.21
C ASN A 594 -2.76 23.61 -26.55
N LEU A 595 -2.28 22.40 -26.92
CA LEU A 595 -0.90 22.20 -27.33
C LEU A 595 -0.65 22.78 -28.72
N ASP A 596 0.30 23.70 -28.81
CA ASP A 596 0.78 24.26 -30.07
C ASP A 596 2.13 23.57 -30.44
N ARG A 597 2.14 22.88 -31.58
CA ARG A 597 3.31 22.19 -32.13
C ARG A 597 4.55 23.07 -32.24
N GLU A 598 4.39 24.38 -32.42
CA GLU A 598 5.51 25.28 -32.66
C GLU A 598 6.11 25.86 -31.37
N THR A 599 5.31 25.98 -30.32
CA THR A 599 5.66 26.72 -29.10
C THR A 599 5.64 25.90 -27.82
N SER A 600 5.06 24.69 -27.85
CA SER A 600 4.84 23.91 -26.63
C SER A 600 6.02 23.00 -26.23
N SER A 601 7.05 22.81 -27.07
CA SER A 601 8.18 21.94 -26.76
C SER A 601 8.97 22.36 -25.50
N ASP A 602 9.10 23.68 -25.30
CA ASP A 602 9.79 24.22 -24.11
C ASP A 602 8.92 24.18 -22.84
N PHE A 603 7.65 23.86 -23.04
CA PHE A 603 6.65 23.91 -22.00
C PHE A 603 6.54 22.64 -21.18
N LEU A 604 6.74 21.48 -21.83
CA LEU A 604 6.56 20.20 -21.19
C LEU A 604 7.80 19.68 -20.43
N GLY A 605 8.97 20.28 -20.64
CA GLY A 605 10.19 19.99 -19.88
C GLY A 605 10.74 18.56 -19.96
N ILE A 606 10.00 17.65 -20.60
CA ILE A 606 10.30 16.20 -20.68
C ILE A 606 10.93 15.78 -22.01
N TYR A 607 11.12 16.73 -22.93
CA TYR A 607 11.68 16.46 -24.24
C TYR A 607 12.94 17.31 -24.46
N ASP A 608 14.02 16.65 -24.78
CA ASP A 608 15.30 17.31 -25.03
C ASP A 608 15.30 18.11 -26.34
N THR A 609 14.45 17.70 -27.28
CA THR A 609 14.41 18.31 -28.60
C THR A 609 12.97 18.57 -29.07
N LYS A 610 12.83 19.56 -29.95
CA LYS A 610 11.55 19.84 -30.62
C LYS A 610 11.10 18.67 -31.49
N GLU A 611 12.02 17.93 -32.04
CA GLU A 611 11.77 16.76 -32.87
C GLU A 611 11.19 15.61 -32.07
N GLU A 612 11.63 15.39 -30.83
CA GLU A 612 11.06 14.39 -29.92
C GLU A 612 9.63 14.76 -29.51
N PHE A 613 9.41 15.99 -29.06
CA PHE A 613 8.06 16.48 -28.78
C PHE A 613 7.13 16.30 -29.97
N GLN A 614 7.62 16.65 -31.20
CA GLN A 614 6.86 16.50 -32.43
C GLN A 614 6.47 15.05 -32.71
N ALA A 615 7.36 14.10 -32.44
CA ALA A 615 7.10 12.67 -32.65
C ALA A 615 5.99 12.19 -31.69
N VAL A 616 6.07 12.57 -30.40
CA VAL A 616 5.05 12.22 -29.41
C VAL A 616 3.71 12.91 -29.75
N TYR A 617 3.71 14.18 -30.11
CA TYR A 617 2.51 14.90 -30.54
C TYR A 617 1.81 14.20 -31.71
N ASP A 618 2.57 13.79 -32.73
CA ASP A 618 2.03 13.10 -33.89
C ASP A 618 1.52 11.70 -33.55
N ALA A 619 2.19 10.97 -32.66
CA ALA A 619 1.75 9.67 -32.17
C ALA A 619 0.43 9.79 -31.35
N VAL A 620 0.35 10.71 -30.40
CA VAL A 620 -0.85 10.99 -29.63
C VAL A 620 -2.01 11.38 -30.54
N LYS A 621 -1.76 12.29 -31.50
CA LYS A 621 -2.76 12.66 -32.49
C LYS A 621 -3.25 11.49 -33.32
N ALA A 622 -2.35 10.59 -33.72
CA ALA A 622 -2.73 9.39 -34.47
C ALA A 622 -3.63 8.46 -33.64
N VAL A 623 -3.36 8.32 -32.33
CA VAL A 623 -4.25 7.58 -31.42
C VAL A 623 -5.64 8.22 -31.36
N TYR A 624 -5.74 9.56 -31.25
CA TYR A 624 -7.03 10.25 -31.22
C TYR A 624 -7.81 10.07 -32.52
N ASP A 625 -7.13 10.27 -33.65
CA ASP A 625 -7.73 10.11 -34.99
C ASP A 625 -8.26 8.67 -35.17
N ALA A 626 -7.48 7.66 -34.77
CA ALA A 626 -7.87 6.25 -34.85
C ALA A 626 -9.07 5.87 -33.94
N ASN A 627 -9.25 6.59 -32.84
CA ASN A 627 -10.32 6.36 -31.89
C ASN A 627 -11.49 7.35 -32.02
N GLY A 628 -11.47 8.24 -33.02
CA GLY A 628 -12.52 9.23 -33.25
C GLY A 628 -12.62 10.28 -32.13
N ILE A 629 -11.52 10.51 -31.40
CA ILE A 629 -11.45 11.48 -30.30
C ILE A 629 -11.17 12.87 -30.88
N THR A 630 -12.00 13.84 -30.51
CA THR A 630 -11.77 15.25 -30.78
C THR A 630 -11.29 15.90 -29.49
N PRO A 631 -10.07 16.44 -29.43
CA PRO A 631 -9.57 17.15 -28.25
C PRO A 631 -10.55 18.23 -27.79
N SER A 632 -10.77 18.32 -26.49
CA SER A 632 -11.75 19.23 -25.87
C SER A 632 -11.11 19.96 -24.69
N ASN A 633 -11.68 21.09 -24.29
CA ASN A 633 -11.32 21.82 -23.08
C ASN A 633 -12.31 21.58 -21.92
N GLU A 634 -13.25 20.65 -22.12
CA GLU A 634 -14.30 20.36 -21.14
C GLU A 634 -13.97 19.11 -20.33
N VAL A 635 -13.93 19.22 -19.00
CA VAL A 635 -13.60 18.11 -18.09
C VAL A 635 -14.49 16.88 -18.32
N ALA A 636 -15.78 17.08 -18.60
CA ALA A 636 -16.69 15.97 -18.88
C ALA A 636 -16.33 15.19 -20.15
N ASP A 637 -15.74 15.85 -21.15
CA ASP A 637 -15.25 15.19 -22.36
C ASP A 637 -13.92 14.48 -22.07
N TRP A 638 -13.03 15.08 -21.28
CA TRP A 638 -11.77 14.44 -20.86
C TRP A 638 -12.02 13.09 -20.20
N ARG A 639 -12.95 13.02 -19.24
CA ARG A 639 -13.28 11.78 -18.52
C ARG A 639 -13.78 10.69 -19.45
N LYS A 640 -14.68 11.01 -20.38
CA LYS A 640 -15.16 10.08 -21.39
C LYS A 640 -14.04 9.61 -22.32
N GLN A 641 -13.18 10.52 -22.74
CA GLN A 641 -12.05 10.20 -23.63
C GLN A 641 -11.03 9.33 -22.92
N LYS A 642 -10.66 9.69 -21.67
CA LYS A 642 -9.79 8.85 -20.82
C LYS A 642 -10.38 7.46 -20.61
N ALA A 643 -11.64 7.36 -20.20
CA ALA A 643 -12.32 6.09 -19.97
C ALA A 643 -12.25 5.20 -21.23
N ALA A 644 -12.63 5.72 -22.40
CA ALA A 644 -12.58 4.98 -23.64
C ALA A 644 -11.17 4.47 -23.99
N LEU A 645 -10.15 5.29 -23.78
CA LEU A 645 -8.76 4.91 -24.03
C LEU A 645 -8.21 3.94 -22.98
N LEU A 646 -8.61 4.09 -21.71
CA LEU A 646 -8.21 3.18 -20.62
C LEU A 646 -8.78 1.77 -20.84
N HIS A 647 -10.06 1.64 -21.25
CA HIS A 647 -10.62 0.35 -21.64
C HIS A 647 -9.83 -0.29 -22.77
N LYS A 648 -9.46 0.49 -23.78
CA LYS A 648 -8.66 0.01 -24.88
C LYS A 648 -7.23 -0.38 -24.45
N ALA A 649 -6.65 0.35 -23.50
CA ALA A 649 -5.34 0.02 -22.94
C ALA A 649 -5.39 -1.34 -22.22
N GLU A 650 -6.43 -1.58 -21.43
CA GLU A 650 -6.60 -2.89 -20.78
C GLU A 650 -6.82 -4.01 -21.82
N GLU A 651 -7.64 -3.80 -22.84
CA GLU A 651 -7.85 -4.78 -23.92
C GLU A 651 -6.56 -5.15 -24.62
N LEU A 652 -5.72 -4.16 -24.93
CA LEU A 652 -4.40 -4.39 -25.55
C LEU A 652 -3.48 -5.17 -24.61
N LEU A 653 -3.42 -4.77 -23.33
CA LEU A 653 -2.62 -5.44 -22.33
C LEU A 653 -3.05 -6.91 -22.13
N LEU A 654 -4.36 -7.18 -22.13
CA LEU A 654 -4.91 -8.53 -22.00
C LEU A 654 -4.74 -9.38 -23.28
N THR A 655 -4.49 -8.74 -24.43
CA THR A 655 -4.12 -9.43 -25.66
C THR A 655 -2.66 -9.84 -25.62
N ASP A 656 -1.78 -8.93 -25.24
CA ASP A 656 -0.32 -9.13 -25.17
C ASP A 656 0.10 -9.99 -23.96
N LEU A 657 -0.69 -9.95 -22.87
CA LEU A 657 -0.51 -10.70 -21.62
C LEU A 657 0.90 -10.63 -21.00
N PRO A 658 1.49 -9.46 -20.79
CA PRO A 658 2.71 -9.36 -19.98
C PRO A 658 2.44 -9.74 -18.52
N VAL A 659 1.20 -9.61 -18.11
CA VAL A 659 0.64 -9.99 -16.81
C VAL A 659 -0.60 -10.85 -17.04
N ILE A 660 -0.77 -11.88 -16.24
CA ILE A 660 -1.95 -12.77 -16.29
C ILE A 660 -2.80 -12.54 -15.04
N PRO A 661 -3.91 -11.80 -15.13
CA PRO A 661 -4.85 -11.65 -14.02
C PRO A 661 -5.54 -12.97 -13.70
N VAL A 662 -5.72 -13.27 -12.41
CA VAL A 662 -6.31 -14.54 -11.95
C VAL A 662 -7.52 -14.33 -11.07
N LEU A 663 -7.41 -13.50 -10.03
CA LEU A 663 -8.48 -13.24 -9.06
C LEU A 663 -8.65 -11.74 -8.83
N PHE A 664 -9.89 -11.29 -8.71
CA PHE A 664 -10.23 -10.05 -8.02
C PHE A 664 -10.44 -10.37 -6.55
N ASN A 665 -9.62 -9.80 -5.70
CA ASN A 665 -9.69 -10.03 -4.27
C ASN A 665 -10.90 -9.33 -3.66
N GLN A 666 -11.41 -9.93 -2.59
CA GLN A 666 -12.39 -9.32 -1.69
C GLN A 666 -11.75 -9.20 -0.32
N HIS A 667 -11.85 -8.02 0.26
CA HIS A 667 -11.49 -7.83 1.65
C HIS A 667 -12.52 -8.53 2.52
N ALA A 668 -12.05 -9.46 3.36
CA ALA A 668 -12.87 -10.21 4.29
C ALA A 668 -12.50 -9.81 5.72
N SER A 669 -13.42 -9.20 6.43
CA SER A 669 -13.24 -8.83 7.83
C SER A 669 -14.34 -9.37 8.71
N VAL A 670 -14.00 -9.57 9.96
CA VAL A 670 -14.95 -9.95 11.01
C VAL A 670 -14.73 -9.07 12.21
N TYR A 671 -15.79 -8.53 12.76
CA TYR A 671 -15.77 -7.90 14.08
C TYR A 671 -17.06 -8.21 14.83
N ASN A 672 -16.95 -8.23 16.14
CA ASN A 672 -18.09 -8.47 17.00
C ASN A 672 -18.86 -7.16 17.20
N GLU A 673 -19.97 -7.00 16.51
CA GLU A 673 -20.81 -5.78 16.55
C GLU A 673 -21.43 -5.52 17.94
N ASP A 674 -21.54 -6.55 18.78
CA ASP A 674 -22.03 -6.38 20.15
C ASP A 674 -20.97 -5.79 21.09
N LEU A 675 -19.69 -5.89 20.72
CA LEU A 675 -18.56 -5.46 21.54
C LEU A 675 -17.83 -4.25 20.97
N LEU A 676 -17.72 -4.16 19.65
CA LEU A 676 -17.01 -3.12 18.97
C LEU A 676 -17.99 -2.26 18.18
N LEU A 677 -18.25 -1.06 18.66
CA LEU A 677 -19.23 -0.13 18.13
C LEU A 677 -18.56 0.99 17.34
N ASP A 678 -19.34 1.65 16.49
CA ASP A 678 -18.96 2.86 15.76
C ASP A 678 -17.69 2.74 14.89
N VAL A 679 -17.43 1.54 14.35
CA VAL A 679 -16.30 1.33 13.43
C VAL A 679 -16.55 2.04 12.12
N GLU A 680 -15.77 3.07 11.84
CA GLU A 680 -15.79 3.72 10.53
C GLU A 680 -14.96 2.94 9.51
N SER A 681 -15.31 3.07 8.24
CA SER A 681 -14.54 2.51 7.14
C SER A 681 -14.17 3.59 6.14
N SER A 682 -13.01 3.42 5.51
CA SER A 682 -12.64 4.18 4.32
C SER A 682 -12.69 3.28 3.09
N TYR A 683 -12.56 3.88 1.93
CA TYR A 683 -12.58 3.15 0.67
C TYR A 683 -11.38 2.19 0.53
N TYR A 684 -10.20 2.62 0.99
CA TYR A 684 -8.97 1.82 0.94
C TYR A 684 -8.84 0.84 2.11
N VAL A 685 -9.27 1.28 3.28
CA VAL A 685 -9.14 0.54 4.53
C VAL A 685 -10.52 0.41 5.16
N PRO A 686 -11.12 -0.77 5.12
CA PRO A 686 -12.52 -0.97 5.54
C PRO A 686 -12.80 -0.62 6.99
N ASN A 687 -11.78 -0.63 7.86
CA ASN A 687 -11.98 -0.40 9.30
C ASN A 687 -10.90 0.54 9.84
N LEU A 688 -11.28 1.77 10.10
CA LEU A 688 -10.37 2.82 10.58
C LEU A 688 -10.32 2.91 12.09
N PHE A 689 -10.88 2.22 12.90
CA PHE A 689 -10.81 2.20 14.38
C PHE A 689 -10.69 3.56 15.08
N THR A 690 -10.71 4.69 14.38
CA THR A 690 -10.54 6.01 14.98
C THR A 690 -11.68 6.35 15.94
N ASN A 691 -12.92 6.01 15.54
CA ASN A 691 -14.12 6.25 16.33
C ASN A 691 -14.64 4.98 17.01
N ALA A 692 -13.91 3.87 16.92
CA ALA A 692 -14.37 2.62 17.50
C ALA A 692 -14.44 2.68 19.02
N THR A 693 -15.54 2.22 19.59
CA THR A 693 -15.77 2.12 21.03
C THR A 693 -16.03 0.67 21.43
N ILE A 694 -15.72 0.32 22.67
CA ILE A 694 -16.02 -1.00 23.23
C ILE A 694 -17.24 -0.84 24.13
N GLU A 695 -18.28 -1.64 23.86
CA GLU A 695 -19.45 -1.68 24.76
C GLU A 695 -19.02 -2.11 26.17
N ASP A 696 -19.56 -1.45 27.19
CA ASP A 696 -19.26 -1.72 28.59
C ASP A 696 -17.75 -1.71 28.96
N TYR A 697 -16.99 -0.80 28.35
CA TYR A 697 -15.54 -0.65 28.56
C TYR A 697 -15.14 -0.70 30.04
N LEU A 698 -15.92 -0.12 30.94
CA LEU A 698 -15.61 -0.11 32.37
C LEU A 698 -15.65 -1.54 32.97
N ASP A 699 -16.58 -2.37 32.54
CA ASP A 699 -16.67 -3.78 32.97
C ASP A 699 -15.51 -4.60 32.39
N TYR A 700 -15.13 -4.33 31.13
CA TYR A 700 -13.97 -4.92 30.49
C TYR A 700 -12.66 -4.56 31.19
N THR A 701 -12.46 -3.30 31.54
CA THR A 701 -11.29 -2.84 32.30
C THR A 701 -11.21 -3.47 33.67
N TYR A 702 -12.36 -3.61 34.33
CA TYR A 702 -12.45 -4.28 35.65
C TYR A 702 -12.11 -5.77 35.55
N ILE A 703 -12.59 -6.46 34.54
CA ILE A 703 -12.27 -7.86 34.27
C ILE A 703 -10.79 -8.02 33.95
N ASN A 704 -10.20 -7.12 33.19
CA ASN A 704 -8.76 -7.06 32.91
C ASN A 704 -7.91 -6.89 34.17
N LYS A 705 -8.27 -5.93 35.04
CA LYS A 705 -7.57 -5.69 36.30
C LYS A 705 -7.65 -6.90 37.26
N GLN A 706 -8.64 -7.76 37.08
CA GLN A 706 -8.78 -9.00 37.86
C GLN A 706 -8.12 -10.24 37.25
N GLY A 707 -7.42 -10.10 36.13
CA GLY A 707 -6.75 -11.22 35.43
C GLY A 707 -7.73 -12.22 34.78
N LYS A 708 -8.93 -11.79 34.46
CA LYS A 708 -9.96 -12.62 33.83
C LYS A 708 -10.02 -12.50 32.29
N LEU A 709 -9.29 -11.57 31.71
CA LEU A 709 -9.00 -11.60 30.27
C LEU A 709 -7.85 -12.55 30.04
N THR A 710 -8.14 -13.63 29.42
CA THR A 710 -7.48 -14.80 29.82
C THR A 710 -6.47 -15.32 28.85
N SER A 711 -6.80 -15.68 27.67
CA SER A 711 -5.85 -16.54 26.98
C SER A 711 -4.87 -15.79 26.11
N ILE A 712 -5.23 -14.69 25.51
CA ILE A 712 -4.26 -13.88 24.72
C ILE A 712 -3.16 -13.33 25.63
N PHE A 713 -3.53 -12.81 26.80
CA PHE A 713 -2.53 -12.33 27.76
C PHE A 713 -1.82 -13.45 28.51
N ALA A 714 -2.38 -14.67 28.53
CA ALA A 714 -1.72 -15.84 29.06
C ALA A 714 -0.84 -16.54 28.03
N THR A 715 -1.13 -16.38 26.76
CA THR A 715 -0.33 -16.91 25.65
C THR A 715 0.88 -16.02 25.34
N PHE A 716 0.71 -14.73 25.50
CA PHE A 716 1.80 -13.77 25.49
C PHE A 716 2.17 -13.49 26.95
N PRO A 717 3.44 -13.63 27.38
CA PRO A 717 3.86 -13.24 28.71
C PRO A 717 3.34 -11.85 29.00
N GLU A 718 2.90 -11.62 30.26
CA GLU A 718 2.41 -10.30 30.67
C GLU A 718 3.29 -9.23 30.02
N ILE A 719 2.66 -8.39 29.18
CA ILE A 719 3.36 -7.27 28.60
C ILE A 719 3.70 -6.37 29.79
N ASN A 720 4.85 -6.60 30.39
CA ASN A 720 5.36 -5.70 31.40
C ASN A 720 5.85 -4.45 30.67
N TRP A 721 4.98 -3.49 30.57
CA TRP A 721 5.21 -2.23 29.88
C TRP A 721 6.39 -1.45 30.49
N ASP A 722 6.71 -1.70 31.76
CA ASP A 722 7.80 -1.05 32.48
C ASP A 722 9.18 -1.63 32.11
N ASP A 723 9.24 -2.91 31.72
CA ASP A 723 10.52 -3.61 31.44
C ASP A 723 10.99 -3.45 29.97
N ALA A 724 10.19 -2.87 29.12
CA ALA A 724 10.51 -2.76 27.70
C ALA A 724 11.45 -1.60 27.33
N GLY A 725 11.97 -0.86 28.31
CA GLY A 725 12.92 0.24 28.06
C GLY A 725 12.39 1.41 27.25
N VAL A 726 11.11 1.38 26.89
CA VAL A 726 10.44 2.49 26.23
C VAL A 726 9.87 3.37 27.34
N ASP A 727 10.39 4.55 27.46
CA ASP A 727 9.86 5.57 28.38
C ASP A 727 8.50 6.04 27.86
N TYR A 728 7.43 5.48 28.44
CA TYR A 728 6.06 5.88 28.15
C TYR A 728 5.63 7.12 28.94
N THR A 729 6.54 7.75 29.67
CA THR A 729 6.23 9.04 30.26
C THR A 729 6.03 10.05 29.14
N LEU A 730 4.77 10.31 28.86
CA LEU A 730 4.35 11.50 28.13
C LEU A 730 4.73 12.72 28.99
N GLU A 731 5.94 13.23 28.82
CA GLU A 731 6.27 14.58 29.23
C GLU A 731 5.82 15.59 28.18
#